data_882ca3483d9d93e87a4e7e10d5a63a63
#
_entry.id   882ca3483d9d93e87a4e7e10d5a63a63
#
_cell.length_a   1.000
_cell.length_b   1.000
_cell.length_c   1.000
_cell.angle_alpha   90.00
_cell.angle_beta   90.00
_cell.angle_gamma   90.00
#
_symmetry.space_group_name_H-M   'P 1'
#
loop_
_entity.id
_entity.type
_entity.pdbx_description
1 polymer ?
#
loop_
_entity_poly.entity_id
_entity_poly.type
_entity_poly.pdbx_seq_one_letter_code
_entity_poly.pdbx_strand_id
1 'polypeptide(L)'
;MPAFQLTSPYKPMGDQPEAIRQLTQGIRAGEEAQVLLGVTGSGKTFTIANVIAEIGRPTLILSHNKTLAAQLYTEMKGFFPHNAVEYYVSYYDYYQPEAYIASTDTYIEKDLAINDDLDKLRLAATSTLLSGRKDVVVVSSVSCIYGMGNPAAFYENVILLRTGQTIAMSVLLRRLVDSLYTRNDLAPTRGNFRVKGDTVDVFLAYADDVLRINFWGDEIDGIEEVDGVTGARLGSFDEYKIYPANLFMTTKESQEHAIHQIQDDLVAQVSLFKEQGKLLEAQRLEERVNYDLEMIRELGHCSGIENYSRYFDGRQPGMRPYCLLDFFPKDFLMVIDESHVSVPQIRAMYGGDRSRKESLVNYGFRLPAALDNRPLKFEEFRELTHQVIYVSATPDEYELAEAGGVYVDQVIRPTGLLDPPIEVRDTDFPVDDLLEEIRIAISHDERTLVTTLTKRMAEELSEYLLGLGIATAYIHSDVDTLQRVQIMEDLRAGVYQVLVGVNLLREGLDLPEVALVAILDADKEGFLRDRRSMTQTAGRAARNVNGRVIMYAKKITRSMQLTIDETNRRRLKQMNYNAEHGITPTQVKKNSAPSQLGQLGKERAEAQQVEPRHGLSNVTYAAAHANSPSRVAESPATYGTARNASQEKAAEKAETLTAEARAARIETLRTAMKRAAEQLDFVTAAQLRDEMLALEAQS
;
A
#
# COMPACT_ATOMS: atom_id res chain seq x y z
N MET A 1 -18.88 -8.04 -27.91
CA MET A 1 -18.17 -7.48 -26.74
C MET A 1 -16.71 -7.39 -27.13
N PRO A 2 -15.97 -6.33 -26.78
CA PRO A 2 -14.57 -6.20 -27.11
C PRO A 2 -13.80 -7.38 -26.45
N ALA A 3 -12.87 -7.97 -27.23
CA ALA A 3 -11.93 -8.96 -26.74
C ALA A 3 -10.66 -8.25 -26.26
N PHE A 4 -9.91 -8.88 -25.37
CA PHE A 4 -8.58 -8.36 -25.02
C PHE A 4 -7.68 -8.30 -26.26
N GLN A 5 -7.01 -7.17 -26.44
CA GLN A 5 -6.06 -6.93 -27.52
C GLN A 5 -4.70 -6.66 -26.93
N LEU A 6 -3.87 -7.70 -26.84
CA LEU A 6 -2.52 -7.60 -26.33
C LEU A 6 -1.64 -6.84 -27.36
N THR A 7 -1.08 -5.74 -26.94
CA THR A 7 -0.11 -4.95 -27.70
C THR A 7 1.25 -5.06 -27.04
N SER A 8 2.25 -5.60 -27.74
CA SER A 8 3.60 -5.70 -27.19
C SER A 8 4.64 -5.77 -28.30
N PRO A 9 5.78 -5.10 -28.17
CA PRO A 9 6.93 -5.29 -29.05
C PRO A 9 7.63 -6.63 -28.81
N TYR A 10 7.31 -7.32 -27.71
CA TYR A 10 7.94 -8.55 -27.30
C TYR A 10 7.11 -9.79 -27.73
N LYS A 11 7.80 -10.91 -27.95
CA LYS A 11 7.19 -12.23 -28.13
C LYS A 11 7.56 -13.10 -26.93
N PRO A 12 6.70 -14.05 -26.52
CA PRO A 12 7.04 -15.02 -25.48
C PRO A 12 8.33 -15.77 -25.80
N MET A 13 9.26 -15.81 -24.86
CA MET A 13 10.57 -16.45 -24.97
C MET A 13 10.92 -17.27 -23.73
N GLY A 14 11.91 -18.14 -23.84
CA GLY A 14 12.35 -18.96 -22.72
C GLY A 14 11.28 -19.91 -22.21
N ASP A 15 11.03 -19.88 -20.91
CA ASP A 15 9.96 -20.65 -20.26
C ASP A 15 8.55 -20.07 -20.48
N GLN A 16 8.42 -18.82 -20.99
CA GLN A 16 7.13 -18.12 -21.09
C GLN A 16 6.09 -18.85 -21.95
N PRO A 17 6.42 -19.36 -23.17
CA PRO A 17 5.41 -20.04 -23.99
C PRO A 17 4.80 -21.24 -23.28
N GLU A 18 5.62 -22.02 -22.59
CA GLU A 18 5.16 -23.20 -21.85
C GLU A 18 4.38 -22.80 -20.60
N ALA A 19 4.82 -21.78 -19.89
CA ALA A 19 4.11 -21.23 -18.74
C ALA A 19 2.70 -20.71 -19.13
N ILE A 20 2.58 -19.95 -20.22
CA ILE A 20 1.31 -19.47 -20.76
C ILE A 20 0.40 -20.66 -21.07
N ARG A 21 0.94 -21.66 -21.78
CA ARG A 21 0.18 -22.87 -22.17
C ARG A 21 -0.35 -23.63 -20.95
N GLN A 22 0.51 -23.89 -19.95
CA GLN A 22 0.12 -24.64 -18.75
C GLN A 22 -0.93 -23.88 -17.94
N LEU A 23 -0.71 -22.60 -17.63
CA LEU A 23 -1.66 -21.78 -16.89
C LEU A 23 -3.02 -21.68 -17.59
N THR A 24 -3.01 -21.45 -18.92
CA THR A 24 -4.25 -21.36 -19.70
C THR A 24 -5.00 -22.68 -19.72
N GLN A 25 -4.30 -23.81 -19.85
CA GLN A 25 -4.90 -25.15 -19.80
C GLN A 25 -5.51 -25.44 -18.43
N GLY A 26 -4.80 -25.15 -17.33
CA GLY A 26 -5.32 -25.34 -15.98
C GLY A 26 -6.59 -24.53 -15.73
N ILE A 27 -6.61 -23.25 -16.15
CA ILE A 27 -7.83 -22.41 -16.04
C ILE A 27 -8.99 -23.03 -16.83
N ARG A 28 -8.75 -23.48 -18.08
CA ARG A 28 -9.78 -24.12 -18.91
C ARG A 28 -10.23 -25.48 -18.37
N ALA A 29 -9.35 -26.19 -17.67
CA ALA A 29 -9.65 -27.45 -16.99
C ALA A 29 -10.44 -27.25 -15.68
N GLY A 30 -10.56 -26.01 -15.20
CA GLY A 30 -11.29 -25.68 -13.97
C GLY A 30 -10.44 -25.79 -12.71
N GLU A 31 -9.10 -25.82 -12.80
CA GLU A 31 -8.22 -25.80 -11.63
C GLU A 31 -8.48 -24.55 -10.80
N GLU A 32 -8.71 -24.73 -9.50
CA GLU A 32 -9.04 -23.63 -8.57
C GLU A 32 -7.81 -22.80 -8.23
N ALA A 33 -6.63 -23.40 -8.19
CA ALA A 33 -5.39 -22.73 -7.83
C ALA A 33 -4.21 -23.21 -8.69
N GLN A 34 -3.39 -22.28 -9.13
CA GLN A 34 -2.14 -22.55 -9.84
C GLN A 34 -1.03 -21.65 -9.30
N VAL A 35 0.21 -22.10 -9.34
CA VAL A 35 1.38 -21.33 -8.91
C VAL A 35 2.29 -21.07 -10.10
N LEU A 36 2.59 -19.81 -10.38
CA LEU A 36 3.65 -19.39 -11.28
C LEU A 36 4.90 -19.05 -10.46
N LEU A 37 5.88 -19.96 -10.44
CA LEU A 37 7.19 -19.70 -9.87
C LEU A 37 8.02 -18.95 -10.90
N GLY A 38 8.09 -17.63 -10.78
CA GLY A 38 8.79 -16.78 -11.73
C GLY A 38 9.86 -15.93 -11.07
N VAL A 39 11.13 -16.08 -11.49
CA VAL A 39 12.23 -15.29 -10.97
C VAL A 39 12.13 -13.83 -11.38
N THR A 40 12.82 -12.95 -10.66
CA THR A 40 12.89 -11.52 -11.00
C THR A 40 13.50 -11.35 -12.40
N GLY A 41 12.83 -10.59 -13.27
CA GLY A 41 13.28 -10.34 -14.65
C GLY A 41 12.94 -11.45 -15.66
N SER A 42 12.19 -12.50 -15.27
CA SER A 42 11.70 -13.53 -16.23
C SER A 42 10.49 -13.07 -17.07
N GLY A 43 9.93 -11.88 -16.78
CA GLY A 43 8.77 -11.35 -17.50
C GLY A 43 7.43 -11.94 -17.03
N LYS A 44 7.26 -12.20 -15.73
CA LYS A 44 6.00 -12.70 -15.14
C LYS A 44 4.78 -11.90 -15.56
N THR A 45 4.86 -10.55 -15.50
CA THR A 45 3.76 -9.64 -15.88
C THR A 45 3.34 -9.86 -17.34
N PHE A 46 4.31 -10.04 -18.25
CA PHE A 46 4.03 -10.32 -19.66
C PHE A 46 3.39 -11.69 -19.86
N THR A 47 3.83 -12.72 -19.11
CA THR A 47 3.20 -14.06 -19.12
C THR A 47 1.74 -13.96 -18.66
N ILE A 48 1.46 -13.28 -17.57
CA ILE A 48 0.09 -13.06 -17.06
C ILE A 48 -0.75 -12.28 -18.07
N ALA A 49 -0.20 -11.24 -18.72
CA ALA A 49 -0.92 -10.50 -19.76
C ALA A 49 -1.32 -11.41 -20.95
N ASN A 50 -0.45 -12.32 -21.38
CA ASN A 50 -0.78 -13.31 -22.42
C ASN A 50 -1.90 -14.27 -21.94
N VAL A 51 -1.83 -14.77 -20.70
CA VAL A 51 -2.88 -15.63 -20.13
C VAL A 51 -4.22 -14.90 -20.09
N ILE A 52 -4.25 -13.62 -19.64
CA ILE A 52 -5.46 -12.78 -19.62
C ILE A 52 -6.05 -12.65 -21.03
N ALA A 53 -5.19 -12.36 -22.02
CA ALA A 53 -5.62 -12.21 -23.41
C ALA A 53 -6.23 -13.50 -23.97
N GLU A 54 -5.65 -14.67 -23.65
CA GLU A 54 -6.15 -15.97 -24.12
C GLU A 54 -7.43 -16.44 -23.43
N ILE A 55 -7.60 -16.10 -22.14
CA ILE A 55 -8.77 -16.50 -21.36
C ILE A 55 -9.95 -15.58 -21.62
N GLY A 56 -9.73 -14.27 -21.83
CA GLY A 56 -10.77 -13.31 -22.18
C GLY A 56 -11.78 -13.05 -21.07
N ARG A 57 -11.39 -13.17 -19.79
CA ARG A 57 -12.25 -12.93 -18.62
C ARG A 57 -11.81 -11.70 -17.83
N PRO A 58 -12.75 -10.97 -17.18
CA PRO A 58 -12.39 -9.95 -16.22
C PRO A 58 -11.38 -10.48 -15.20
N THR A 59 -10.35 -9.70 -14.94
CA THR A 59 -9.23 -10.15 -14.10
C THR A 59 -8.95 -9.13 -13.00
N LEU A 60 -8.79 -9.60 -11.76
CA LEU A 60 -8.28 -8.83 -10.65
C LEU A 60 -6.82 -9.23 -10.37
N ILE A 61 -5.91 -8.27 -10.46
CA ILE A 61 -4.51 -8.44 -10.07
C ILE A 61 -4.32 -7.79 -8.70
N LEU A 62 -4.02 -8.61 -7.69
CA LEU A 62 -3.82 -8.15 -6.32
C LEU A 62 -2.33 -8.03 -6.02
N SER A 63 -1.92 -6.88 -5.51
CA SER A 63 -0.57 -6.59 -5.04
C SER A 63 -0.57 -6.18 -3.56
N HIS A 64 0.52 -6.44 -2.83
CA HIS A 64 0.60 -6.18 -1.40
C HIS A 64 0.80 -4.70 -1.02
N ASN A 65 1.20 -3.82 -1.97
CA ASN A 65 1.35 -2.39 -1.71
C ASN A 65 0.96 -1.51 -2.91
N LYS A 66 0.77 -0.18 -2.66
CA LYS A 66 0.36 0.79 -3.68
C LYS A 66 1.39 0.98 -4.78
N THR A 67 2.67 0.98 -4.46
CA THR A 67 3.77 1.25 -5.41
C THR A 67 3.88 0.13 -6.45
N LEU A 68 3.85 -1.11 -6.00
CA LEU A 68 3.88 -2.26 -6.91
C LEU A 68 2.59 -2.35 -7.73
N ALA A 69 1.43 -2.06 -7.12
CA ALA A 69 0.17 -1.98 -7.84
C ALA A 69 0.20 -0.91 -8.94
N ALA A 70 0.80 0.27 -8.69
CA ALA A 70 0.97 1.32 -9.70
C ALA A 70 1.88 0.89 -10.85
N GLN A 71 2.98 0.18 -10.54
CA GLN A 71 3.86 -0.38 -11.57
C GLN A 71 3.10 -1.39 -12.45
N LEU A 72 2.40 -2.35 -11.83
CA LEU A 72 1.61 -3.35 -12.56
C LEU A 72 0.51 -2.72 -13.41
N TYR A 73 -0.17 -1.70 -12.87
CA TYR A 73 -1.17 -0.94 -13.61
C TYR A 73 -0.59 -0.30 -14.86
N THR A 74 0.58 0.36 -14.75
CA THR A 74 1.26 1.00 -15.88
C THR A 74 1.70 -0.04 -16.93
N GLU A 75 2.25 -1.18 -16.48
CA GLU A 75 2.64 -2.28 -17.37
C GLU A 75 1.41 -2.87 -18.09
N MET A 76 0.32 -3.16 -17.36
CA MET A 76 -0.92 -3.70 -17.94
C MET A 76 -1.58 -2.72 -18.90
N LYS A 77 -1.60 -1.42 -18.61
CA LYS A 77 -2.11 -0.38 -19.50
C LYS A 77 -1.30 -0.29 -20.78
N GLY A 78 0.03 -0.51 -20.71
CA GLY A 78 0.90 -0.64 -21.88
C GLY A 78 0.61 -1.88 -22.72
N PHE A 79 0.27 -3.01 -22.11
CA PHE A 79 -0.09 -4.25 -22.80
C PHE A 79 -1.52 -4.23 -23.37
N PHE A 80 -2.43 -3.49 -22.74
CA PHE A 80 -3.85 -3.41 -23.12
C PHE A 80 -4.32 -1.97 -23.34
N PRO A 81 -3.72 -1.22 -24.28
CA PRO A 81 -4.03 0.21 -24.49
C PRO A 81 -5.47 0.47 -24.97
N HIS A 82 -6.15 -0.55 -25.52
CA HIS A 82 -7.51 -0.45 -26.08
C HIS A 82 -8.58 -1.12 -25.19
N ASN A 83 -8.16 -1.71 -24.07
CA ASN A 83 -9.05 -2.37 -23.12
C ASN A 83 -9.15 -1.58 -21.81
N ALA A 84 -10.08 -1.92 -20.96
CA ALA A 84 -10.23 -1.28 -19.67
C ALA A 84 -9.21 -1.83 -18.67
N VAL A 85 -8.24 -1.00 -18.31
CA VAL A 85 -7.29 -1.28 -17.24
C VAL A 85 -7.50 -0.23 -16.16
N GLU A 86 -7.90 -0.69 -14.98
CA GLU A 86 -8.32 0.16 -13.87
C GLU A 86 -7.40 0.01 -12.66
N TYR A 87 -7.32 1.06 -11.83
CA TYR A 87 -6.48 1.11 -10.65
C TYR A 87 -7.33 1.28 -9.39
N TYR A 88 -7.19 0.35 -8.43
CA TYR A 88 -7.99 0.35 -7.22
C TYR A 88 -7.13 0.16 -5.98
N VAL A 89 -6.79 1.25 -5.29
CA VAL A 89 -5.98 1.24 -4.06
C VAL A 89 -6.67 2.06 -2.97
N SER A 90 -6.11 2.08 -1.77
CA SER A 90 -6.58 2.98 -0.72
C SER A 90 -6.43 4.44 -1.17
N TYR A 91 -7.51 5.21 -1.08
CA TYR A 91 -7.57 6.62 -1.50
C TYR A 91 -7.07 7.62 -0.45
N TYR A 92 -6.50 7.13 0.66
CA TYR A 92 -5.90 7.99 1.67
C TYR A 92 -4.42 8.24 1.37
N ASP A 93 -3.99 9.51 1.38
CA ASP A 93 -2.58 9.89 1.43
C ASP A 93 -2.00 9.65 2.82
N TYR A 94 -2.80 9.97 3.84
CA TYR A 94 -2.53 9.70 5.24
C TYR A 94 -3.77 9.07 5.89
N TYR A 95 -3.56 8.10 6.77
CA TYR A 95 -4.63 7.45 7.50
C TYR A 95 -4.17 7.02 8.90
N GLN A 96 -4.74 7.65 9.91
CA GLN A 96 -4.64 7.23 11.30
C GLN A 96 -5.98 6.65 11.74
N PRO A 97 -6.07 5.35 12.00
CA PRO A 97 -7.31 4.74 12.47
C PRO A 97 -7.65 5.18 13.88
N GLU A 98 -8.94 5.35 14.15
CA GLU A 98 -9.45 5.55 15.50
C GLU A 98 -9.06 4.36 16.39
N ALA A 99 -8.52 4.62 17.58
CA ALA A 99 -8.11 3.58 18.52
C ALA A 99 -8.26 4.05 19.98
N TYR A 100 -8.39 3.10 20.89
CA TYR A 100 -8.34 3.36 22.32
C TYR A 100 -7.37 2.40 23.00
N ILE A 101 -6.44 2.97 23.76
CA ILE A 101 -5.41 2.25 24.52
C ILE A 101 -5.82 2.29 26.01
N ALA A 102 -6.41 1.23 26.48
CA ALA A 102 -6.96 1.16 27.84
C ALA A 102 -5.89 1.28 28.94
N SER A 103 -4.65 0.83 28.70
CA SER A 103 -3.55 0.90 29.69
C SER A 103 -3.10 2.33 30.01
N THR A 104 -3.26 3.26 29.08
CA THR A 104 -2.86 4.66 29.22
C THR A 104 -4.05 5.61 29.19
N ASP A 105 -5.29 5.10 29.13
CA ASP A 105 -6.54 5.86 28.94
C ASP A 105 -6.41 6.88 27.77
N THR A 106 -5.80 6.44 26.67
CA THR A 106 -5.53 7.31 25.52
C THR A 106 -6.48 7.01 24.38
N TYR A 107 -7.30 7.97 24.01
CA TYR A 107 -8.11 7.92 22.80
C TYR A 107 -7.36 8.58 21.66
N ILE A 108 -7.22 7.86 20.56
CA ILE A 108 -6.61 8.32 19.31
C ILE A 108 -7.76 8.58 18.34
N GLU A 109 -7.95 9.84 17.99
CA GLU A 109 -8.96 10.22 17.03
C GLU A 109 -8.56 9.78 15.61
N LYS A 110 -9.57 9.45 14.79
CA LYS A 110 -9.38 9.16 13.39
C LYS A 110 -8.91 10.43 12.66
N ASP A 111 -7.78 10.33 11.97
CA ASP A 111 -7.27 11.38 11.11
C ASP A 111 -6.96 10.84 9.72
N LEU A 112 -7.31 11.58 8.67
CA LEU A 112 -7.14 11.13 7.29
C LEU A 112 -7.04 12.31 6.33
N ALA A 113 -6.28 12.08 5.26
CA ALA A 113 -6.25 12.95 4.08
C ALA A 113 -6.67 12.13 2.85
N ILE A 114 -7.75 12.55 2.20
CA ILE A 114 -8.26 11.92 0.99
C ILE A 114 -7.51 12.47 -0.21
N ASN A 115 -7.17 11.57 -1.13
CA ASN A 115 -6.64 11.90 -2.45
C ASN A 115 -7.76 11.79 -3.48
N ASP A 116 -8.18 12.92 -4.04
CA ASP A 116 -9.31 13.01 -4.97
C ASP A 116 -9.06 12.23 -6.28
N ASP A 117 -7.80 12.18 -6.76
CA ASP A 117 -7.46 11.42 -7.96
C ASP A 117 -7.58 9.91 -7.73
N LEU A 118 -7.15 9.42 -6.57
CA LEU A 118 -7.31 8.01 -6.23
C LEU A 118 -8.79 7.64 -5.99
N ASP A 119 -9.59 8.55 -5.45
CA ASP A 119 -11.03 8.36 -5.31
C ASP A 119 -11.73 8.27 -6.68
N LYS A 120 -11.36 9.16 -7.63
CA LYS A 120 -11.80 9.10 -9.02
C LYS A 120 -11.49 7.75 -9.66
N LEU A 121 -10.25 7.26 -9.51
CA LEU A 121 -9.84 5.96 -10.07
C LEU A 121 -10.61 4.78 -9.46
N ARG A 122 -10.97 4.84 -8.17
CA ARG A 122 -11.81 3.83 -7.53
C ARG A 122 -13.23 3.81 -8.09
N LEU A 123 -13.83 4.99 -8.28
CA LEU A 123 -15.13 5.13 -8.94
C LEU A 123 -15.09 4.65 -10.39
N ALA A 124 -14.01 4.98 -11.14
CA ALA A 124 -13.81 4.48 -12.50
C ALA A 124 -13.80 2.94 -12.54
N ALA A 125 -13.02 2.30 -11.66
CA ALA A 125 -12.94 0.84 -11.59
C ALA A 125 -14.32 0.19 -11.31
N THR A 126 -15.07 0.71 -10.36
CA THR A 126 -16.41 0.18 -10.03
C THR A 126 -17.41 0.40 -11.14
N SER A 127 -17.42 1.57 -11.76
CA SER A 127 -18.27 1.90 -12.90
C SER A 127 -17.97 1.01 -14.10
N THR A 128 -16.69 0.79 -14.40
CA THR A 128 -16.23 -0.09 -15.48
C THR A 128 -16.68 -1.53 -15.25
N LEU A 129 -16.55 -2.07 -14.03
CA LEU A 129 -16.99 -3.43 -13.70
C LEU A 129 -18.51 -3.59 -13.88
N LEU A 130 -19.31 -2.60 -13.47
CA LEU A 130 -20.77 -2.62 -13.62
C LEU A 130 -21.26 -2.26 -15.03
N SER A 131 -20.39 -1.80 -15.93
CA SER A 131 -20.74 -1.51 -17.32
C SER A 131 -21.14 -2.74 -18.13
N GLY A 132 -20.78 -3.94 -17.64
CA GLY A 132 -20.98 -5.21 -18.32
C GLY A 132 -19.88 -5.57 -19.32
N ARG A 133 -18.79 -4.79 -19.37
CA ARG A 133 -17.57 -5.14 -20.13
C ARG A 133 -16.93 -6.40 -19.57
N LYS A 134 -16.36 -7.23 -20.45
CA LYS A 134 -15.60 -8.43 -20.06
C LYS A 134 -14.09 -8.26 -20.23
N ASP A 135 -13.68 -7.25 -20.97
CA ASP A 135 -12.28 -6.93 -21.24
C ASP A 135 -11.71 -5.95 -20.21
N VAL A 136 -11.84 -6.30 -18.92
CA VAL A 136 -11.47 -5.46 -17.78
C VAL A 136 -10.36 -6.10 -16.97
N VAL A 137 -9.28 -5.38 -16.72
CA VAL A 137 -8.23 -5.70 -15.75
C VAL A 137 -8.26 -4.66 -14.65
N VAL A 138 -8.47 -5.08 -13.42
CA VAL A 138 -8.33 -4.19 -12.25
C VAL A 138 -7.05 -4.56 -11.51
N VAL A 139 -6.16 -3.59 -11.33
CA VAL A 139 -4.98 -3.75 -10.48
C VAL A 139 -5.24 -3.11 -9.13
N SER A 140 -5.16 -3.89 -8.07
CA SER A 140 -5.54 -3.46 -6.73
C SER A 140 -4.47 -3.77 -5.68
N SER A 141 -4.50 -3.00 -4.59
CA SER A 141 -3.86 -3.38 -3.33
C SER A 141 -4.84 -4.18 -2.45
N VAL A 142 -4.40 -4.63 -1.27
CA VAL A 142 -5.28 -5.30 -0.28
C VAL A 142 -6.51 -4.48 0.13
N SER A 143 -6.60 -3.20 -0.28
CA SER A 143 -7.80 -2.39 -0.05
C SER A 143 -9.07 -2.95 -0.70
N CYS A 144 -8.94 -3.85 -1.67
CA CYS A 144 -10.08 -4.53 -2.32
C CYS A 144 -10.92 -5.41 -1.38
N ILE A 145 -10.38 -5.84 -0.24
CA ILE A 145 -11.09 -6.66 0.75
C ILE A 145 -11.82 -5.84 1.82
N TYR A 146 -11.66 -4.53 1.81
CA TYR A 146 -12.36 -3.63 2.75
C TYR A 146 -13.76 -3.27 2.28
N GLY A 147 -14.60 -2.88 3.26
CA GLY A 147 -15.99 -2.54 3.03
C GLY A 147 -16.20 -1.43 2.00
N MET A 148 -17.15 -1.67 1.13
CA MET A 148 -17.66 -0.73 0.11
C MET A 148 -19.19 -0.67 0.17
N GLY A 149 -19.78 0.24 -0.62
CA GLY A 149 -21.24 0.27 -0.82
C GLY A 149 -21.77 -0.99 -1.50
N ASN A 150 -23.07 -1.22 -1.38
CA ASN A 150 -23.75 -2.34 -2.01
C ASN A 150 -23.76 -2.18 -3.55
N PRO A 151 -23.22 -3.14 -4.33
CA PRO A 151 -23.20 -3.08 -5.80
C PRO A 151 -24.60 -2.94 -6.42
N ALA A 152 -25.61 -3.58 -5.84
CA ALA A 152 -26.99 -3.50 -6.34
C ALA A 152 -27.56 -2.08 -6.17
N ALA A 153 -27.39 -1.48 -4.98
CA ALA A 153 -27.80 -0.11 -4.73
C ALA A 153 -27.06 0.90 -5.63
N PHE A 154 -25.77 0.68 -5.88
CA PHE A 154 -25.01 1.50 -6.82
C PHE A 154 -25.56 1.37 -8.26
N TYR A 155 -25.87 0.15 -8.70
CA TYR A 155 -26.38 -0.10 -10.05
C TYR A 155 -27.82 0.43 -10.26
N GLU A 156 -28.69 0.35 -9.27
CA GLU A 156 -30.06 0.88 -9.31
C GLU A 156 -30.11 2.39 -9.51
N ASN A 157 -29.05 3.11 -9.10
CA ASN A 157 -28.93 4.55 -9.25
C ASN A 157 -28.17 4.98 -10.52
N VAL A 158 -27.90 4.06 -11.44
CA VAL A 158 -27.31 4.37 -12.75
C VAL A 158 -28.39 5.04 -13.63
N ILE A 159 -28.04 6.19 -14.21
CA ILE A 159 -28.93 6.92 -15.11
C ILE A 159 -28.57 6.54 -16.54
N LEU A 160 -29.49 5.82 -17.20
CA LEU A 160 -29.37 5.51 -18.62
C LEU A 160 -30.07 6.59 -19.43
N LEU A 161 -29.32 7.20 -20.38
CA LEU A 161 -29.78 8.21 -21.32
C LEU A 161 -29.62 7.72 -22.75
N ARG A 162 -30.56 8.12 -23.61
CA ARG A 162 -30.53 7.84 -25.05
C ARG A 162 -30.89 9.09 -25.85
N THR A 163 -30.20 9.29 -26.97
CA THR A 163 -30.58 10.31 -27.94
C THR A 163 -32.01 10.01 -28.47
N GLY A 164 -32.86 11.04 -28.56
CA GLY A 164 -34.30 10.88 -28.90
C GLY A 164 -35.18 10.44 -27.72
N GLN A 165 -34.65 10.28 -26.53
CA GLN A 165 -35.41 9.91 -25.33
C GLN A 165 -36.25 11.11 -24.86
N THR A 166 -37.56 10.92 -24.68
CA THR A 166 -38.43 11.91 -24.06
C THR A 166 -38.33 11.82 -22.53
N ILE A 167 -37.76 12.85 -21.90
CA ILE A 167 -37.60 13.00 -20.46
C ILE A 167 -37.55 14.50 -20.13
N ALA A 168 -38.41 14.96 -19.21
CA ALA A 168 -38.31 16.35 -18.77
C ALA A 168 -36.95 16.62 -18.08
N MET A 169 -36.30 17.73 -18.40
CA MET A 169 -35.04 18.12 -17.81
C MET A 169 -35.06 18.09 -16.29
N SER A 170 -36.17 18.55 -15.66
CA SER A 170 -36.35 18.52 -14.20
C SER A 170 -36.29 17.12 -13.59
N VAL A 171 -36.72 16.10 -14.34
CA VAL A 171 -36.61 14.69 -13.93
C VAL A 171 -35.16 14.22 -13.98
N LEU A 172 -34.43 14.58 -15.04
CA LEU A 172 -32.98 14.28 -15.11
C LEU A 172 -32.23 14.92 -13.95
N LEU A 173 -32.48 16.22 -13.70
CA LEU A 173 -31.79 16.94 -12.60
C LEU A 173 -32.07 16.30 -11.24
N ARG A 174 -33.30 15.81 -10.99
CA ARG A 174 -33.64 15.08 -9.77
C ARG A 174 -32.85 13.76 -9.69
N ARG A 175 -32.81 12.98 -10.76
CA ARG A 175 -32.04 11.73 -10.81
C ARG A 175 -30.54 11.97 -10.55
N LEU A 176 -29.99 13.07 -11.07
CA LEU A 176 -28.59 13.44 -10.80
C LEU A 176 -28.36 13.70 -9.30
N VAL A 177 -29.27 14.42 -8.64
CA VAL A 177 -29.22 14.66 -7.19
C VAL A 177 -29.37 13.35 -6.42
N ASP A 178 -30.31 12.48 -6.80
CA ASP A 178 -30.50 11.16 -6.21
C ASP A 178 -29.25 10.27 -6.38
N SER A 179 -28.49 10.45 -7.47
CA SER A 179 -27.19 9.81 -7.73
C SER A 179 -26.01 10.57 -7.12
N LEU A 180 -26.26 11.46 -6.16
CA LEU A 180 -25.30 12.22 -5.36
C LEU A 180 -24.47 13.26 -6.15
N TYR A 181 -24.91 13.69 -7.34
CA TYR A 181 -24.35 14.86 -8.00
C TYR A 181 -24.89 16.15 -7.41
N THR A 182 -24.04 17.14 -7.26
CA THR A 182 -24.42 18.44 -6.68
C THR A 182 -24.48 19.50 -7.77
N ARG A 183 -25.53 20.35 -7.76
CA ARG A 183 -25.64 21.47 -8.71
C ARG A 183 -24.64 22.58 -8.34
N ASN A 184 -23.83 22.97 -9.30
CA ASN A 184 -22.90 24.09 -9.17
C ASN A 184 -22.76 24.77 -10.53
N ASP A 185 -23.46 25.91 -10.71
CA ASP A 185 -23.49 26.62 -12.01
C ASP A 185 -22.29 27.55 -12.20
N LEU A 186 -21.57 27.91 -11.11
CA LEU A 186 -20.47 28.90 -11.13
C LEU A 186 -19.10 28.28 -11.37
N ALA A 187 -18.73 27.33 -10.55
CA ALA A 187 -17.41 26.68 -10.59
C ALA A 187 -17.58 25.16 -10.41
N PRO A 188 -18.17 24.47 -11.39
CA PRO A 188 -18.41 23.04 -11.29
C PRO A 188 -17.08 22.26 -11.28
N THR A 189 -17.02 21.28 -10.39
CA THR A 189 -15.91 20.35 -10.26
C THR A 189 -16.45 18.92 -10.40
N ARG A 190 -15.60 17.93 -10.34
CA ARG A 190 -15.94 16.50 -10.35
C ARG A 190 -17.10 16.19 -9.38
N GLY A 191 -18.10 15.44 -9.85
CA GLY A 191 -19.33 15.14 -9.08
C GLY A 191 -20.36 16.27 -9.05
N ASN A 192 -20.17 17.33 -9.85
CA ASN A 192 -21.15 18.38 -10.01
C ASN A 192 -21.88 18.28 -11.34
N PHE A 193 -23.00 18.99 -11.47
CA PHE A 193 -23.61 19.32 -12.73
C PHE A 193 -23.99 20.80 -12.79
N ARG A 194 -24.05 21.35 -13.98
CA ARG A 194 -24.54 22.72 -14.23
C ARG A 194 -25.58 22.74 -15.32
N VAL A 195 -26.44 23.75 -15.30
CA VAL A 195 -27.49 23.95 -16.29
C VAL A 195 -27.31 25.30 -16.99
N LYS A 196 -27.27 25.29 -18.32
CA LYS A 196 -27.20 26.50 -19.14
C LYS A 196 -28.24 26.43 -20.27
N GLY A 197 -29.38 27.10 -20.08
CA GLY A 197 -30.51 27.01 -21.03
C GLY A 197 -31.00 25.58 -21.16
N ASP A 198 -30.99 25.06 -22.40
CA ASP A 198 -31.44 23.71 -22.72
C ASP A 198 -30.28 22.66 -22.64
N THR A 199 -29.18 23.00 -21.99
CA THR A 199 -28.00 22.14 -21.88
C THR A 199 -27.69 21.81 -20.42
N VAL A 200 -27.44 20.53 -20.13
CA VAL A 200 -26.96 20.03 -18.84
C VAL A 200 -25.56 19.48 -19.04
N ASP A 201 -24.57 20.09 -18.37
CA ASP A 201 -23.20 19.58 -18.31
C ASP A 201 -23.01 18.81 -17.00
N VAL A 202 -22.66 17.53 -17.08
CA VAL A 202 -22.36 16.65 -15.93
C VAL A 202 -20.86 16.42 -15.86
N PHE A 203 -20.23 16.88 -14.77
CA PHE A 203 -18.82 16.66 -14.46
C PHE A 203 -18.70 15.30 -13.77
N LEU A 204 -18.34 14.29 -14.55
CA LEU A 204 -18.37 12.90 -14.13
C LEU A 204 -17.48 12.67 -12.90
N ALA A 205 -17.98 11.91 -11.93
CA ALA A 205 -17.25 11.63 -10.71
C ALA A 205 -16.05 10.67 -10.91
N TYR A 206 -16.07 9.92 -12.02
CA TYR A 206 -15.14 8.85 -12.36
C TYR A 206 -14.30 9.12 -13.61
N ALA A 207 -14.40 10.34 -14.21
CA ALA A 207 -13.65 10.75 -15.40
C ALA A 207 -13.28 12.24 -15.31
N ASP A 208 -12.37 12.66 -16.18
CA ASP A 208 -11.96 14.07 -16.28
C ASP A 208 -12.82 14.84 -17.29
N ASP A 209 -13.48 14.13 -18.21
CA ASP A 209 -14.31 14.69 -19.25
C ASP A 209 -15.72 15.02 -18.71
N VAL A 210 -16.37 15.93 -19.39
CA VAL A 210 -17.72 16.41 -19.07
C VAL A 210 -18.71 15.81 -20.05
N LEU A 211 -19.79 15.23 -19.54
CA LEU A 211 -20.90 14.76 -20.35
C LEU A 211 -21.88 15.92 -20.56
N ARG A 212 -22.03 16.35 -21.80
CA ARG A 212 -22.98 17.38 -22.22
C ARG A 212 -24.23 16.74 -22.78
N ILE A 213 -25.40 17.12 -22.24
CA ILE A 213 -26.71 16.64 -22.64
C ILE A 213 -27.48 17.83 -23.16
N ASN A 214 -27.79 17.82 -24.45
CA ASN A 214 -28.55 18.86 -25.15
C ASN A 214 -30.03 18.44 -25.21
N PHE A 215 -30.91 19.36 -24.85
CA PHE A 215 -32.34 19.15 -24.88
C PHE A 215 -33.00 19.98 -25.98
N TRP A 216 -34.03 19.41 -26.59
CA TRP A 216 -35.00 20.13 -27.39
C TRP A 216 -36.39 19.95 -26.79
N GLY A 217 -36.83 20.92 -25.97
CA GLY A 217 -37.99 20.75 -25.10
C GLY A 217 -37.79 19.65 -24.06
N ASP A 218 -38.61 18.61 -24.09
CA ASP A 218 -38.51 17.44 -23.20
C ASP A 218 -37.84 16.23 -23.89
N GLU A 219 -37.14 16.42 -25.01
CA GLU A 219 -36.41 15.37 -25.72
C GLU A 219 -34.91 15.61 -25.67
N ILE A 220 -34.13 14.55 -25.48
CA ILE A 220 -32.67 14.59 -25.54
C ILE A 220 -32.27 14.64 -27.03
N ASP A 221 -31.79 15.78 -27.51
CA ASP A 221 -31.35 16.01 -28.88
C ASP A 221 -29.95 15.42 -29.13
N GLY A 222 -29.07 15.44 -28.13
CA GLY A 222 -27.72 14.90 -28.25
C GLY A 222 -27.02 14.68 -26.91
N ILE A 223 -26.13 13.69 -26.91
CA ILE A 223 -25.26 13.35 -25.78
C ILE A 223 -23.81 13.43 -26.28
N GLU A 224 -23.00 14.32 -25.72
CA GLU A 224 -21.66 14.61 -26.16
C GLU A 224 -20.66 14.54 -25.00
N GLU A 225 -19.47 14.05 -25.29
CA GLU A 225 -18.33 14.17 -24.38
C GLU A 225 -17.53 15.41 -24.79
N VAL A 226 -17.24 16.26 -23.82
CA VAL A 226 -16.49 17.51 -24.04
C VAL A 226 -15.34 17.60 -23.05
N ASP A 227 -14.24 18.15 -23.50
CA ASP A 227 -13.09 18.48 -22.65
C ASP A 227 -13.48 19.51 -21.59
N GLY A 228 -13.23 19.21 -20.33
CA GLY A 228 -13.67 20.02 -19.19
C GLY A 228 -13.03 21.40 -19.12
N VAL A 229 -11.87 21.61 -19.76
CA VAL A 229 -11.09 22.85 -19.76
C VAL A 229 -11.40 23.69 -21.00
N THR A 230 -11.30 23.09 -22.17
CA THR A 230 -11.45 23.80 -23.45
C THR A 230 -12.89 23.84 -23.93
N GLY A 231 -13.75 22.93 -23.46
CA GLY A 231 -15.11 22.74 -23.95
C GLY A 231 -15.18 22.12 -25.35
N ALA A 232 -14.07 21.65 -25.89
CA ALA A 232 -14.00 21.02 -27.21
C ALA A 232 -14.74 19.68 -27.19
N ARG A 233 -15.50 19.40 -28.25
CA ARG A 233 -16.20 18.11 -28.39
C ARG A 233 -15.18 17.00 -28.65
N LEU A 234 -15.20 15.95 -27.82
CA LEU A 234 -14.36 14.76 -27.91
C LEU A 234 -15.09 13.60 -28.62
N GLY A 235 -16.38 13.45 -28.35
CA GLY A 235 -17.19 12.38 -28.88
C GLY A 235 -18.69 12.64 -28.82
N SER A 236 -19.51 11.72 -29.37
CA SER A 236 -20.96 11.71 -29.24
C SER A 236 -21.45 10.28 -29.06
N PHE A 237 -22.56 10.12 -28.35
CA PHE A 237 -23.12 8.82 -27.97
C PHE A 237 -24.61 8.77 -28.31
N ASP A 238 -25.05 7.62 -28.81
CA ASP A 238 -26.48 7.32 -28.95
C ASP A 238 -27.08 6.89 -27.59
N GLU A 239 -26.26 6.27 -26.73
CA GLU A 239 -26.61 5.83 -25.39
C GLU A 239 -25.44 6.06 -24.43
N TYR A 240 -25.72 6.59 -23.22
CA TYR A 240 -24.73 6.77 -22.19
C TYR A 240 -25.28 6.42 -20.79
N LYS A 241 -24.41 5.83 -19.94
CA LYS A 241 -24.72 5.50 -18.55
C LYS A 241 -23.96 6.45 -17.61
N ILE A 242 -24.68 7.24 -16.83
CA ILE A 242 -24.09 8.05 -15.77
C ILE A 242 -24.15 7.22 -14.47
N TYR A 243 -22.98 6.96 -13.90
CA TYR A 243 -22.83 6.27 -12.62
C TYR A 243 -22.88 7.24 -11.45
N PRO A 244 -23.29 6.80 -10.24
CA PRO A 244 -23.35 7.65 -9.07
C PRO A 244 -22.03 8.32 -8.72
N ALA A 245 -22.10 9.50 -8.10
CA ALA A 245 -20.94 10.28 -7.71
C ALA A 245 -20.21 9.76 -6.45
N ASN A 246 -20.79 8.78 -5.75
CA ASN A 246 -20.19 8.17 -4.55
C ASN A 246 -20.47 6.67 -4.51
N LEU A 247 -19.55 5.90 -3.93
CA LEU A 247 -19.67 4.45 -3.76
C LEU A 247 -20.71 4.04 -2.72
N PHE A 248 -21.01 4.92 -1.74
CA PHE A 248 -21.96 4.67 -0.68
C PHE A 248 -23.30 5.34 -1.02
N MET A 249 -24.17 4.58 -1.65
CA MET A 249 -25.52 5.03 -2.01
C MET A 249 -26.52 4.64 -0.91
N THR A 250 -27.33 5.60 -0.49
CA THR A 250 -28.39 5.38 0.50
C THR A 250 -29.64 6.20 0.12
N THR A 251 -30.79 5.58 0.06
CA THR A 251 -32.06 6.29 -0.11
C THR A 251 -32.50 6.95 1.20
N LYS A 252 -33.30 8.01 1.14
CA LYS A 252 -33.84 8.66 2.35
C LYS A 252 -34.60 7.68 3.24
N GLU A 253 -35.38 6.78 2.66
CA GLU A 253 -36.10 5.74 3.38
C GLU A 253 -35.18 4.77 4.11
N SER A 254 -34.10 4.33 3.44
CA SER A 254 -33.06 3.51 4.06
C SER A 254 -32.32 4.25 5.17
N GLN A 255 -32.08 5.56 4.99
CA GLN A 255 -31.43 6.39 6.00
C GLN A 255 -32.32 6.53 7.25
N GLU A 256 -33.60 6.82 7.10
CA GLU A 256 -34.56 6.89 8.22
C GLU A 256 -34.64 5.56 8.97
N HIS A 257 -34.72 4.45 8.23
CA HIS A 257 -34.71 3.11 8.82
C HIS A 257 -33.42 2.81 9.58
N ALA A 258 -32.27 3.16 9.03
CA ALA A 258 -30.97 3.02 9.68
C ALA A 258 -30.89 3.84 10.98
N ILE A 259 -31.38 5.08 10.97
CA ILE A 259 -31.44 5.95 12.16
C ILE A 259 -32.24 5.28 13.29
N HIS A 260 -33.42 4.71 12.98
CA HIS A 260 -34.22 4.00 13.99
C HIS A 260 -33.48 2.79 14.55
N GLN A 261 -32.86 1.97 13.70
CA GLN A 261 -32.09 0.81 14.17
C GLN A 261 -30.87 1.21 15.03
N ILE A 262 -30.19 2.30 14.67
CA ILE A 262 -29.09 2.83 15.49
C ILE A 262 -29.59 3.28 16.86
N GLN A 263 -30.76 3.91 16.94
CA GLN A 263 -31.36 4.33 18.20
C GLN A 263 -31.74 3.13 19.08
N ASP A 264 -32.34 2.09 18.50
CA ASP A 264 -32.71 0.87 19.21
C ASP A 264 -31.45 0.16 19.77
N ASP A 265 -30.40 0.00 18.97
CA ASP A 265 -29.13 -0.60 19.41
C ASP A 265 -28.42 0.27 20.45
N LEU A 266 -28.54 1.61 20.37
CA LEU A 266 -28.01 2.53 21.38
C LEU A 266 -28.69 2.30 22.75
N VAL A 267 -30.01 2.28 22.78
CA VAL A 267 -30.78 2.05 24.00
C VAL A 267 -30.42 0.70 24.64
N ALA A 268 -30.32 -0.34 23.84
CA ALA A 268 -29.95 -1.68 24.29
C ALA A 268 -28.52 -1.69 24.87
N GLN A 269 -27.54 -1.10 24.18
CA GLN A 269 -26.14 -1.10 24.61
C GLN A 269 -25.90 -0.23 25.85
N VAL A 270 -26.55 0.93 25.93
CA VAL A 270 -26.49 1.82 27.11
C VAL A 270 -27.09 1.11 28.35
N SER A 271 -28.21 0.41 28.18
CA SER A 271 -28.83 -0.38 29.27
C SER A 271 -27.88 -1.48 29.74
N LEU A 272 -27.26 -2.23 28.80
CA LEU A 272 -26.27 -3.25 29.10
C LEU A 272 -25.07 -2.71 29.90
N PHE A 273 -24.52 -1.55 29.50
CA PHE A 273 -23.43 -0.90 30.24
C PHE A 273 -23.85 -0.47 31.65
N LYS A 274 -25.04 0.09 31.81
CA LYS A 274 -25.58 0.47 33.12
C LYS A 274 -25.76 -0.77 34.04
N GLU A 275 -26.28 -1.87 33.51
CA GLU A 275 -26.39 -3.15 34.25
C GLU A 275 -25.02 -3.70 34.67
N GLN A 276 -23.99 -3.52 33.86
CA GLN A 276 -22.60 -3.91 34.16
C GLN A 276 -21.86 -2.93 35.09
N GLY A 277 -22.50 -1.83 35.50
CA GLY A 277 -21.88 -0.78 36.31
C GLY A 277 -20.90 0.13 35.55
N LYS A 278 -20.86 0.06 34.22
CA LYS A 278 -20.01 0.85 33.32
C LYS A 278 -20.70 2.17 32.96
N LEU A 279 -20.84 3.05 33.96
CA LEU A 279 -21.61 4.31 33.80
C LEU A 279 -20.92 5.31 32.87
N LEU A 280 -19.59 5.38 32.89
CA LEU A 280 -18.81 6.26 32.02
C LEU A 280 -18.91 5.86 30.56
N GLU A 281 -18.79 4.56 30.30
CA GLU A 281 -18.93 4.01 28.95
C GLU A 281 -20.35 4.20 28.41
N ALA A 282 -21.36 4.04 29.26
CA ALA A 282 -22.76 4.29 28.91
C ALA A 282 -22.98 5.77 28.49
N GLN A 283 -22.50 6.71 29.30
CA GLN A 283 -22.64 8.14 29.01
C GLN A 283 -21.88 8.53 27.71
N ARG A 284 -20.62 8.09 27.59
CA ARG A 284 -19.78 8.35 26.41
C ARG A 284 -20.44 7.87 25.12
N LEU A 285 -20.97 6.64 25.14
CA LEU A 285 -21.65 6.08 23.98
C LEU A 285 -22.92 6.85 23.62
N GLU A 286 -23.72 7.20 24.63
CA GLU A 286 -24.98 7.94 24.46
C GLU A 286 -24.73 9.33 23.86
N GLU A 287 -23.78 10.09 24.38
CA GLU A 287 -23.40 11.40 23.86
C GLU A 287 -22.86 11.31 22.43
N ARG A 288 -21.94 10.38 22.15
CA ARG A 288 -21.34 10.23 20.84
C ARG A 288 -22.35 9.84 19.76
N VAL A 289 -23.17 8.82 20.03
CA VAL A 289 -24.12 8.32 19.02
C VAL A 289 -25.23 9.33 18.76
N ASN A 290 -25.74 10.05 19.79
CA ASN A 290 -26.72 11.10 19.57
C ASN A 290 -26.17 12.24 18.71
N TYR A 291 -24.92 12.67 18.95
CA TYR A 291 -24.25 13.64 18.12
C TYR A 291 -24.09 13.15 16.66
N ASP A 292 -23.64 11.91 16.46
CA ASP A 292 -23.51 11.32 15.13
C ASP A 292 -24.88 11.25 14.40
N LEU A 293 -25.98 10.93 15.13
CA LEU A 293 -27.33 10.90 14.58
C LEU A 293 -27.85 12.28 14.16
N GLU A 294 -27.53 13.34 14.94
CA GLU A 294 -27.85 14.72 14.55
C GLU A 294 -27.13 15.11 13.25
N MET A 295 -25.84 14.81 13.17
CA MET A 295 -25.05 15.08 11.97
C MET A 295 -25.58 14.33 10.74
N ILE A 296 -25.99 13.05 10.90
CA ILE A 296 -26.59 12.26 9.81
C ILE A 296 -27.92 12.86 9.36
N ARG A 297 -28.77 13.35 10.27
CA ARG A 297 -30.06 13.98 9.92
C ARG A 297 -29.91 15.32 9.19
N GLU A 298 -29.00 16.16 9.67
CA GLU A 298 -28.83 17.52 9.14
C GLU A 298 -27.96 17.57 7.88
N LEU A 299 -26.86 16.78 7.86
CA LEU A 299 -25.83 16.85 6.81
C LEU A 299 -25.80 15.58 5.91
N GLY A 300 -26.52 14.53 6.30
CA GLY A 300 -26.49 13.24 5.59
C GLY A 300 -25.26 12.39 5.92
N HIS A 301 -24.31 12.88 6.73
CA HIS A 301 -23.09 12.15 7.10
C HIS A 301 -22.56 12.55 8.49
N CYS A 302 -21.70 11.72 9.07
CA CYS A 302 -20.95 12.05 10.29
C CYS A 302 -19.52 11.54 10.21
N SER A 303 -18.64 12.02 11.08
CA SER A 303 -17.28 11.49 11.20
C SER A 303 -17.32 10.03 11.67
N GLY A 304 -16.75 9.12 10.88
CA GLY A 304 -16.79 7.69 11.16
C GLY A 304 -18.11 7.00 10.78
N ILE A 305 -18.86 7.53 9.83
CA ILE A 305 -20.13 6.96 9.34
C ILE A 305 -20.01 5.49 8.92
N GLU A 306 -18.82 5.07 8.50
CA GLU A 306 -18.53 3.67 8.16
C GLU A 306 -18.78 2.69 9.31
N ASN A 307 -18.72 3.15 10.58
CA ASN A 307 -19.04 2.32 11.75
C ASN A 307 -20.53 1.98 11.83
N TYR A 308 -21.37 2.69 11.07
CA TYR A 308 -22.81 2.47 10.94
C TYR A 308 -23.18 1.77 9.62
N SER A 309 -22.21 1.39 8.77
CA SER A 309 -22.44 0.84 7.42
C SER A 309 -23.42 -0.33 7.41
N ARG A 310 -23.40 -1.20 8.42
CA ARG A 310 -24.33 -2.33 8.54
C ARG A 310 -25.80 -1.92 8.44
N TYR A 311 -26.18 -0.81 9.08
CA TYR A 311 -27.55 -0.34 9.09
C TYR A 311 -27.97 0.21 7.72
N PHE A 312 -27.07 0.97 7.07
CA PHE A 312 -27.31 1.53 5.74
C PHE A 312 -27.37 0.47 4.64
N ASP A 313 -26.58 -0.60 4.78
CA ASP A 313 -26.53 -1.72 3.83
C ASP A 313 -27.66 -2.76 4.09
N GLY A 314 -28.41 -2.65 5.18
CA GLY A 314 -29.42 -3.62 5.58
C GLY A 314 -28.86 -4.99 5.98
N ARG A 315 -27.55 -5.08 6.34
CA ARG A 315 -26.90 -6.33 6.73
C ARG A 315 -27.25 -6.74 8.15
N GLN A 316 -27.38 -8.05 8.37
CA GLN A 316 -27.52 -8.61 9.72
C GLN A 316 -26.19 -8.57 10.48
N PRO A 317 -26.22 -8.52 11.83
CA PRO A 317 -25.01 -8.62 12.66
C PRO A 317 -24.11 -9.79 12.27
N GLY A 318 -22.82 -9.54 12.12
CA GLY A 318 -21.82 -10.55 11.77
C GLY A 318 -21.68 -10.87 10.28
N MET A 319 -22.61 -10.42 9.43
CA MET A 319 -22.46 -10.58 7.99
C MET A 319 -21.25 -9.82 7.46
N ARG A 320 -20.57 -10.41 6.46
CA ARG A 320 -19.45 -9.73 5.80
C ARG A 320 -19.88 -8.44 5.10
N PRO A 321 -19.04 -7.43 5.01
CA PRO A 321 -19.31 -6.26 4.17
C PRO A 321 -19.22 -6.61 2.68
N TYR A 322 -19.86 -5.80 1.85
CA TYR A 322 -19.56 -5.79 0.42
C TYR A 322 -18.17 -5.23 0.19
N CYS A 323 -17.48 -5.73 -0.82
CA CYS A 323 -16.12 -5.31 -1.18
C CYS A 323 -15.96 -5.27 -2.70
N LEU A 324 -14.78 -4.91 -3.21
CA LEU A 324 -14.53 -4.84 -4.66
C LEU A 324 -14.85 -6.16 -5.38
N LEU A 325 -14.62 -7.31 -4.73
CA LEU A 325 -14.87 -8.61 -5.33
C LEU A 325 -16.36 -8.83 -5.67
N ASP A 326 -17.27 -8.18 -4.95
CA ASP A 326 -18.71 -8.26 -5.21
C ASP A 326 -19.15 -7.49 -6.48
N PHE A 327 -18.31 -6.61 -7.01
CA PHE A 327 -18.53 -5.90 -8.28
C PHE A 327 -18.09 -6.70 -9.50
N PHE A 328 -17.28 -7.75 -9.29
CA PHE A 328 -16.85 -8.63 -10.38
C PHE A 328 -17.94 -9.65 -10.76
N PRO A 329 -17.99 -10.10 -12.03
CA PRO A 329 -18.76 -11.27 -12.39
C PRO A 329 -18.20 -12.52 -11.69
N LYS A 330 -19.03 -13.52 -11.45
CA LYS A 330 -18.64 -14.73 -10.71
C LYS A 330 -17.47 -15.51 -11.33
N ASP A 331 -17.27 -15.39 -12.63
CA ASP A 331 -16.25 -16.11 -13.41
C ASP A 331 -14.94 -15.32 -13.62
N PHE A 332 -14.67 -14.29 -12.80
CA PHE A 332 -13.44 -13.53 -12.92
C PHE A 332 -12.19 -14.35 -12.54
N LEU A 333 -11.05 -13.97 -13.11
CA LEU A 333 -9.75 -14.53 -12.76
C LEU A 333 -9.08 -13.69 -11.68
N MET A 334 -8.60 -14.33 -10.60
CA MET A 334 -7.76 -13.71 -9.58
C MET A 334 -6.30 -14.00 -9.88
N VAL A 335 -5.45 -12.96 -9.87
CA VAL A 335 -4.00 -13.07 -9.89
C VAL A 335 -3.45 -12.42 -8.63
N ILE A 336 -2.72 -13.14 -7.82
CA ILE A 336 -2.10 -12.61 -6.59
C ILE A 336 -0.60 -12.50 -6.82
N ASP A 337 -0.15 -11.26 -7.02
CA ASP A 337 1.28 -10.99 -7.23
C ASP A 337 2.01 -10.92 -5.89
N GLU A 338 3.28 -11.37 -5.91
CA GLU A 338 4.10 -11.60 -4.71
C GLU A 338 3.30 -12.30 -3.60
N SER A 339 2.65 -13.41 -3.96
CA SER A 339 1.64 -14.12 -3.17
C SER A 339 2.14 -14.50 -1.78
N HIS A 340 3.41 -14.86 -1.64
CA HIS A 340 4.07 -15.17 -0.37
C HIS A 340 4.06 -14.01 0.65
N VAL A 341 3.75 -12.78 0.21
CA VAL A 341 3.54 -11.59 1.06
C VAL A 341 2.06 -11.22 1.12
N SER A 342 1.39 -11.21 -0.05
CA SER A 342 -0.01 -10.77 -0.17
C SER A 342 -0.97 -11.67 0.60
N VAL A 343 -0.78 -12.99 0.56
CA VAL A 343 -1.65 -13.96 1.26
C VAL A 343 -1.55 -13.83 2.79
N PRO A 344 -0.35 -13.82 3.41
CA PRO A 344 -0.23 -13.55 4.85
C PRO A 344 -0.80 -12.20 5.28
N GLN A 345 -0.66 -11.17 4.43
CA GLN A 345 -1.23 -9.85 4.70
C GLN A 345 -2.76 -9.89 4.76
N ILE A 346 -3.43 -10.54 3.79
CA ILE A 346 -4.88 -10.71 3.81
C ILE A 346 -5.34 -11.42 5.08
N ARG A 347 -4.63 -12.49 5.50
CA ARG A 347 -4.93 -13.23 6.74
C ARG A 347 -4.84 -12.37 7.99
N ALA A 348 -3.84 -11.49 8.06
CA ALA A 348 -3.59 -10.66 9.25
C ALA A 348 -4.56 -9.49 9.40
N MET A 349 -5.13 -8.97 8.28
CA MET A 349 -5.93 -7.74 8.27
C MET A 349 -7.14 -7.80 9.21
N TYR A 350 -7.91 -8.89 9.19
CA TYR A 350 -9.09 -9.03 10.03
C TYR A 350 -8.77 -9.00 11.53
N GLY A 351 -7.74 -9.74 11.97
CA GLY A 351 -7.39 -9.84 13.38
C GLY A 351 -6.98 -8.48 13.97
N GLY A 352 -6.16 -7.73 13.27
CA GLY A 352 -5.72 -6.40 13.70
C GLY A 352 -6.88 -5.39 13.80
N ASP A 353 -7.75 -5.34 12.78
CA ASP A 353 -8.92 -4.46 12.79
C ASP A 353 -9.90 -4.83 13.92
N ARG A 354 -10.16 -6.12 14.11
CA ARG A 354 -11.05 -6.65 15.13
C ARG A 354 -10.61 -6.27 16.53
N SER A 355 -9.36 -6.52 16.90
CA SER A 355 -8.81 -6.20 18.23
C SER A 355 -8.93 -4.71 18.56
N ARG A 356 -8.61 -3.85 17.62
CA ARG A 356 -8.73 -2.40 17.76
C ARG A 356 -10.18 -1.97 18.02
N LYS A 357 -11.13 -2.48 17.23
CA LYS A 357 -12.55 -2.13 17.33
C LYS A 357 -13.22 -2.73 18.58
N GLU A 358 -12.82 -3.90 19.02
CA GLU A 358 -13.29 -4.46 20.29
C GLU A 358 -12.96 -3.54 21.47
N SER A 359 -11.78 -2.91 21.46
CA SER A 359 -11.42 -1.91 22.45
C SER A 359 -12.39 -0.71 22.40
N LEU A 360 -12.66 -0.17 21.22
CA LEU A 360 -13.58 0.96 21.04
C LEU A 360 -15.02 0.64 21.51
N VAL A 361 -15.50 -0.56 21.23
CA VAL A 361 -16.85 -1.00 21.65
C VAL A 361 -16.90 -1.24 23.15
N ASN A 362 -15.94 -1.96 23.73
CA ASN A 362 -15.94 -2.32 25.14
C ASN A 362 -15.83 -1.12 26.10
N TYR A 363 -15.24 -0.01 25.61
CA TYR A 363 -15.05 1.23 26.36
C TYR A 363 -16.01 2.36 25.94
N GLY A 364 -17.09 2.04 25.20
CA GLY A 364 -18.18 2.96 24.91
C GLY A 364 -17.89 4.05 23.89
N PHE A 365 -16.88 3.88 23.02
CA PHE A 365 -16.60 4.81 21.93
C PHE A 365 -17.45 4.54 20.68
N ARG A 366 -17.83 3.26 20.44
CA ARG A 366 -18.61 2.84 19.28
C ARG A 366 -19.63 1.77 19.65
N LEU A 367 -20.73 1.73 18.86
CA LEU A 367 -21.71 0.65 18.92
C LEU A 367 -21.11 -0.68 18.44
N PRO A 368 -21.65 -1.84 18.86
CA PRO A 368 -21.21 -3.16 18.38
C PRO A 368 -21.23 -3.29 16.85
N ALA A 369 -22.08 -2.55 16.14
CA ALA A 369 -22.14 -2.50 14.69
C ALA A 369 -20.79 -2.10 14.03
N ALA A 370 -19.94 -1.35 14.72
CA ALA A 370 -18.60 -1.01 14.24
C ALA A 370 -17.74 -2.24 13.94
N LEU A 371 -18.00 -3.37 14.60
CA LEU A 371 -17.32 -4.64 14.36
C LEU A 371 -17.65 -5.27 13.00
N ASP A 372 -18.77 -4.86 12.38
CA ASP A 372 -19.23 -5.36 11.08
C ASP A 372 -18.70 -4.51 9.90
N ASN A 373 -18.13 -3.34 10.17
CA ASN A 373 -17.31 -2.60 9.22
C ASN A 373 -15.85 -3.09 9.30
N ARG A 374 -15.51 -4.13 8.58
CA ARG A 374 -14.26 -4.86 8.70
C ARG A 374 -13.75 -5.33 7.35
N PRO A 375 -12.45 -5.64 7.21
CA PRO A 375 -12.00 -6.39 6.04
C PRO A 375 -12.60 -7.80 6.04
N LEU A 376 -12.61 -8.44 4.90
CA LEU A 376 -12.99 -9.85 4.79
C LEU A 376 -12.12 -10.70 5.71
N LYS A 377 -12.71 -11.76 6.27
CA LYS A 377 -11.95 -12.88 6.80
C LYS A 377 -11.30 -13.63 5.64
N PHE A 378 -10.23 -14.36 5.93
CA PHE A 378 -9.53 -15.10 4.88
C PHE A 378 -10.42 -16.15 4.20
N GLU A 379 -11.28 -16.83 4.96
CA GLU A 379 -12.24 -17.81 4.48
C GLU A 379 -13.26 -17.15 3.53
N GLU A 380 -13.79 -15.98 3.91
CA GLU A 380 -14.72 -15.20 3.08
C GLU A 380 -14.06 -14.72 1.77
N PHE A 381 -12.78 -14.35 1.84
CA PHE A 381 -12.00 -14.02 0.65
C PHE A 381 -11.87 -15.23 -0.29
N ARG A 382 -11.59 -16.41 0.26
CA ARG A 382 -11.49 -17.66 -0.52
C ARG A 382 -12.82 -18.05 -1.16
N GLU A 383 -13.93 -17.90 -0.47
CA GLU A 383 -15.28 -18.17 -0.99
C GLU A 383 -15.65 -17.29 -2.20
N LEU A 384 -15.13 -16.06 -2.25
CA LEU A 384 -15.36 -15.11 -3.34
C LEU A 384 -14.42 -15.32 -4.54
N THR A 385 -13.36 -16.11 -4.37
CA THR A 385 -12.36 -16.35 -5.42
C THR A 385 -12.49 -17.78 -5.94
N HIS A 386 -12.81 -17.93 -7.25
CA HIS A 386 -13.03 -19.25 -7.84
C HIS A 386 -11.77 -19.83 -8.46
N GLN A 387 -11.01 -19.05 -9.22
CA GLN A 387 -9.76 -19.46 -9.84
C GLN A 387 -8.67 -18.44 -9.55
N VAL A 388 -7.56 -18.90 -9.03
CA VAL A 388 -6.45 -18.06 -8.57
C VAL A 388 -5.13 -18.50 -9.20
N ILE A 389 -4.36 -17.54 -9.72
CA ILE A 389 -2.95 -17.72 -10.04
C ILE A 389 -2.12 -17.02 -8.98
N TYR A 390 -1.35 -17.77 -8.21
CA TYR A 390 -0.36 -17.26 -7.29
C TYR A 390 0.95 -17.00 -8.05
N VAL A 391 1.42 -15.77 -8.05
CA VAL A 391 2.65 -15.38 -8.74
C VAL A 391 3.71 -15.03 -7.70
N SER A 392 4.83 -15.74 -7.71
CA SER A 392 5.92 -15.51 -6.76
C SER A 392 7.26 -16.02 -7.28
N ALA A 393 8.37 -15.37 -6.88
CA ALA A 393 9.72 -15.93 -7.06
C ALA A 393 10.06 -16.96 -5.98
N THR A 394 9.34 -16.95 -4.86
CA THR A 394 9.54 -17.78 -3.67
C THR A 394 8.19 -18.15 -3.05
N PRO A 395 7.35 -18.95 -3.72
CA PRO A 395 6.03 -19.34 -3.20
C PRO A 395 6.15 -20.01 -1.84
N ASP A 396 5.12 -19.85 -1.01
CA ASP A 396 5.04 -20.43 0.33
C ASP A 396 4.36 -21.81 0.30
N GLU A 397 4.40 -22.52 1.42
CA GLU A 397 3.75 -23.83 1.58
C GLU A 397 2.24 -23.77 1.32
N TYR A 398 1.61 -22.66 1.68
CA TYR A 398 0.17 -22.47 1.46
C TYR A 398 -0.20 -22.49 -0.02
N GLU A 399 0.46 -21.67 -0.86
CA GLU A 399 0.17 -21.60 -2.29
C GLU A 399 0.47 -22.91 -2.98
N LEU A 400 1.56 -23.58 -2.59
CA LEU A 400 1.92 -24.88 -3.12
C LEU A 400 0.91 -25.96 -2.72
N ALA A 401 0.42 -25.96 -1.48
CA ALA A 401 -0.60 -26.89 -1.01
C ALA A 401 -1.93 -26.70 -1.75
N GLU A 402 -2.38 -25.45 -1.96
CA GLU A 402 -3.58 -25.12 -2.74
C GLU A 402 -3.48 -25.61 -4.19
N ALA A 403 -2.28 -25.57 -4.78
CA ALA A 403 -2.01 -26.04 -6.14
C ALA A 403 -1.64 -27.53 -6.22
N GLY A 404 -1.90 -28.32 -5.15
CA GLY A 404 -1.60 -29.76 -5.12
C GLY A 404 -0.10 -30.10 -5.19
N GLY A 405 0.78 -29.19 -4.79
CA GLY A 405 2.24 -29.35 -4.82
C GLY A 405 2.88 -29.10 -6.19
N VAL A 406 2.09 -28.70 -7.18
CA VAL A 406 2.57 -28.44 -8.55
C VAL A 406 2.74 -26.95 -8.79
N TYR A 407 3.77 -26.55 -9.52
CA TYR A 407 3.98 -25.17 -9.94
C TYR A 407 4.49 -25.10 -11.38
N VAL A 408 4.16 -24.00 -12.04
CA VAL A 408 4.68 -23.64 -13.36
C VAL A 408 5.99 -22.88 -13.18
N ASP A 409 7.09 -23.42 -13.72
CA ASP A 409 8.45 -22.86 -13.53
C ASP A 409 8.80 -21.88 -14.66
N GLN A 410 9.11 -20.63 -14.30
CA GLN A 410 9.53 -19.59 -15.23
C GLN A 410 10.84 -18.94 -14.74
N VAL A 411 11.95 -19.61 -14.99
CA VAL A 411 13.30 -19.22 -14.52
C VAL A 411 14.09 -18.50 -15.59
N ILE A 412 13.89 -18.82 -16.86
CA ILE A 412 14.66 -18.26 -17.97
C ILE A 412 14.33 -16.78 -18.16
N ARG A 413 15.36 -15.93 -18.14
CA ARG A 413 15.27 -14.51 -18.48
C ARG A 413 15.51 -14.32 -19.96
N PRO A 414 14.61 -13.63 -20.69
CA PRO A 414 14.81 -13.35 -22.11
C PRO A 414 16.10 -12.55 -22.41
N THR A 415 16.58 -11.78 -21.45
CA THR A 415 17.83 -10.99 -21.55
C THR A 415 19.10 -11.82 -21.46
N GLY A 416 18.99 -13.11 -21.13
CA GLY A 416 20.14 -13.99 -20.89
C GLY A 416 20.87 -13.76 -19.57
N LEU A 417 20.44 -12.81 -18.73
CA LEU A 417 21.08 -12.48 -17.47
C LEU A 417 21.04 -13.65 -16.49
N LEU A 418 22.19 -13.94 -15.90
CA LEU A 418 22.36 -15.03 -14.94
C LEU A 418 21.98 -14.59 -13.53
N ASP A 419 21.56 -15.53 -12.69
CA ASP A 419 21.51 -15.28 -11.25
C ASP A 419 22.93 -14.99 -10.75
N PRO A 420 23.12 -14.07 -9.78
CA PRO A 420 24.43 -13.67 -9.30
C PRO A 420 25.13 -14.83 -8.57
N PRO A 421 26.45 -15.00 -8.71
CA PRO A 421 27.19 -15.92 -7.86
C PRO A 421 27.12 -15.45 -6.40
N ILE A 422 26.95 -16.41 -5.49
CA ILE A 422 26.96 -16.15 -4.04
C ILE A 422 28.28 -16.64 -3.47
N GLU A 423 29.00 -15.71 -2.83
CA GLU A 423 30.23 -15.99 -2.09
C GLU A 423 29.96 -15.87 -0.59
N VAL A 424 30.42 -16.84 0.19
CA VAL A 424 30.35 -16.78 1.66
C VAL A 424 31.76 -16.45 2.19
N ARG A 425 31.86 -15.38 2.96
CA ARG A 425 33.13 -14.93 3.55
C ARG A 425 33.07 -15.02 5.06
N ASP A 426 34.05 -15.78 5.61
CA ASP A 426 34.35 -15.83 7.05
C ASP A 426 35.50 -14.88 7.33
N THR A 427 35.19 -13.71 7.87
CA THR A 427 36.20 -12.70 8.24
C THR A 427 35.88 -12.11 9.61
N ASP A 428 36.90 -11.77 10.37
CA ASP A 428 36.75 -11.07 11.63
C ASP A 428 36.49 -9.56 11.44
N PHE A 429 36.70 -9.04 10.22
CA PHE A 429 36.52 -7.64 9.85
C PHE A 429 35.59 -7.48 8.65
N PRO A 430 34.30 -7.85 8.79
CA PRO A 430 33.37 -7.84 7.66
C PRO A 430 33.09 -6.45 7.10
N VAL A 431 33.22 -5.39 7.91
CA VAL A 431 32.99 -4.00 7.47
C VAL A 431 34.14 -3.49 6.62
N ASP A 432 35.38 -3.85 6.97
CA ASP A 432 36.59 -3.44 6.21
C ASP A 432 36.63 -4.15 4.85
N ASP A 433 36.31 -5.45 4.81
CA ASP A 433 36.21 -6.22 3.57
C ASP A 433 35.07 -5.66 2.68
N LEU A 434 33.91 -5.37 3.28
CA LEU A 434 32.81 -4.74 2.58
C LEU A 434 33.16 -3.37 2.00
N LEU A 435 33.95 -2.55 2.73
CA LEU A 435 34.38 -1.25 2.27
C LEU A 435 35.26 -1.35 1.02
N GLU A 436 36.17 -2.33 0.96
CA GLU A 436 36.98 -2.58 -0.22
C GLU A 436 36.11 -2.97 -1.42
N GLU A 437 35.15 -3.87 -1.23
CA GLU A 437 34.22 -4.29 -2.26
C GLU A 437 33.32 -3.16 -2.77
N ILE A 438 32.88 -2.27 -1.87
CA ILE A 438 32.14 -1.04 -2.23
C ILE A 438 33.00 -0.13 -3.11
N ARG A 439 34.28 0.07 -2.77
CA ARG A 439 35.21 0.89 -3.58
C ARG A 439 35.41 0.31 -4.97
N ILE A 440 35.49 -1.01 -5.08
CA ILE A 440 35.58 -1.70 -6.36
C ILE A 440 34.32 -1.44 -7.19
N ALA A 441 33.12 -1.61 -6.61
CA ALA A 441 31.87 -1.34 -7.29
C ALA A 441 31.76 0.12 -7.76
N ILE A 442 32.11 1.08 -6.90
CA ILE A 442 32.16 2.51 -7.23
C ILE A 442 33.07 2.80 -8.41
N SER A 443 34.27 2.14 -8.46
CA SER A 443 35.22 2.34 -9.56
C SER A 443 34.65 1.92 -10.94
N HIS A 444 33.66 1.07 -10.96
CA HIS A 444 32.93 0.64 -12.15
C HIS A 444 31.61 1.37 -12.38
N ASP A 445 31.33 2.44 -11.61
CA ASP A 445 30.06 3.18 -11.61
C ASP A 445 28.83 2.30 -11.28
N GLU A 446 29.04 1.30 -10.43
CA GLU A 446 28.02 0.35 -9.98
C GLU A 446 27.50 0.71 -8.57
N ARG A 447 26.30 0.25 -8.24
CA ARG A 447 25.64 0.51 -6.95
C ARG A 447 25.72 -0.71 -6.07
N THR A 448 25.73 -0.48 -4.76
CA THR A 448 25.79 -1.53 -3.73
C THR A 448 24.56 -1.48 -2.84
N LEU A 449 23.97 -2.65 -2.57
CA LEU A 449 22.97 -2.83 -1.52
C LEU A 449 23.57 -3.60 -0.35
N VAL A 450 23.39 -3.09 0.88
CA VAL A 450 23.85 -3.75 2.10
C VAL A 450 22.65 -4.04 3.00
N THR A 451 22.53 -5.29 3.47
CA THR A 451 21.48 -5.66 4.43
C THR A 451 22.05 -5.90 5.81
N THR A 452 21.43 -5.25 6.81
CA THR A 452 21.74 -5.39 8.23
C THR A 452 20.60 -6.07 8.99
N LEU A 453 20.78 -6.42 10.26
CA LEU A 453 19.75 -7.03 11.10
C LEU A 453 18.90 -6.00 11.86
N THR A 454 19.44 -4.83 12.15
CA THR A 454 18.78 -3.81 12.97
C THR A 454 18.82 -2.43 12.31
N LYS A 455 17.86 -1.57 12.65
CA LYS A 455 17.81 -0.17 12.23
C LYS A 455 19.10 0.56 12.63
N ARG A 456 19.49 0.39 13.88
CA ARG A 456 20.70 1.02 14.43
C ARG A 456 21.97 0.64 13.66
N MET A 457 22.15 -0.64 13.31
CA MET A 457 23.28 -1.06 12.45
C MET A 457 23.23 -0.40 11.07
N ALA A 458 22.03 -0.22 10.49
CA ALA A 458 21.90 0.45 9.20
C ALA A 458 22.31 1.92 9.28
N GLU A 459 21.89 2.62 10.32
CA GLU A 459 22.23 4.02 10.59
C GLU A 459 23.74 4.18 10.85
N GLU A 460 24.30 3.42 11.81
CA GLU A 460 25.72 3.45 12.17
C GLU A 460 26.64 3.13 10.97
N LEU A 461 26.28 2.11 10.16
CA LEU A 461 27.05 1.78 8.97
C LEU A 461 26.96 2.88 7.91
N SER A 462 25.77 3.48 7.73
CA SER A 462 25.60 4.59 6.79
C SER A 462 26.42 5.81 7.20
N GLU A 463 26.42 6.19 8.49
CA GLU A 463 27.25 7.27 9.02
C GLU A 463 28.75 7.00 8.86
N TYR A 464 29.18 5.78 9.13
CA TYR A 464 30.58 5.37 8.93
C TYR A 464 31.04 5.53 7.47
N LEU A 465 30.23 5.03 6.51
CA LEU A 465 30.50 5.15 5.09
C LEU A 465 30.52 6.61 4.59
N LEU A 466 29.56 7.43 5.08
CA LEU A 466 29.50 8.87 4.81
C LEU A 466 30.77 9.58 5.33
N GLY A 467 31.23 9.21 6.54
CA GLY A 467 32.46 9.73 7.14
C GLY A 467 33.71 9.42 6.30
N LEU A 468 33.67 8.36 5.49
CA LEU A 468 34.75 7.98 4.54
C LEU A 468 34.54 8.60 3.14
N GLY A 469 33.54 9.49 2.95
CA GLY A 469 33.26 10.17 1.69
C GLY A 469 32.51 9.33 0.68
N ILE A 470 31.88 8.23 1.09
CA ILE A 470 31.02 7.39 0.22
C ILE A 470 29.58 7.87 0.36
N ALA A 471 28.98 8.31 -0.75
CA ALA A 471 27.58 8.76 -0.78
C ALA A 471 26.63 7.59 -0.49
N THR A 472 26.11 7.56 0.74
CA THR A 472 25.31 6.46 1.29
C THR A 472 23.97 6.97 1.78
N ALA A 473 22.91 6.19 1.56
CA ALA A 473 21.62 6.36 2.20
C ALA A 473 21.22 5.09 2.95
N TYR A 474 20.29 5.23 3.90
CA TYR A 474 19.69 4.07 4.56
C TYR A 474 18.17 4.07 4.44
N ILE A 475 17.60 2.87 4.48
CA ILE A 475 16.14 2.68 4.46
C ILE A 475 15.74 1.68 5.56
N HIS A 476 14.78 2.09 6.41
CA HIS A 476 14.11 1.22 7.39
C HIS A 476 12.62 1.59 7.52
N SER A 477 11.89 0.93 8.44
CA SER A 477 10.42 1.08 8.56
C SER A 477 9.94 2.52 8.84
N ASP A 478 10.78 3.35 9.45
CA ASP A 478 10.41 4.70 9.87
C ASP A 478 10.63 5.76 8.78
N VAL A 479 11.27 5.38 7.67
CA VAL A 479 11.44 6.25 6.50
C VAL A 479 10.09 6.35 5.77
N ASP A 480 9.62 7.56 5.53
CA ASP A 480 8.36 7.81 4.83
C ASP A 480 8.34 7.28 3.39
N THR A 481 7.14 6.95 2.89
CA THR A 481 6.97 6.34 1.56
C THR A 481 7.51 7.22 0.43
N LEU A 482 7.29 8.52 0.49
CA LEU A 482 7.79 9.46 -0.53
C LEU A 482 9.32 9.58 -0.47
N GLN A 483 9.88 9.65 0.73
CA GLN A 483 11.34 9.66 0.93
C GLN A 483 11.99 8.38 0.39
N ARG A 484 11.35 7.22 0.56
CA ARG A 484 11.84 5.95 -0.02
C ARG A 484 11.91 6.02 -1.53
N VAL A 485 10.86 6.53 -2.19
CA VAL A 485 10.85 6.69 -3.64
C VAL A 485 11.98 7.61 -4.09
N GLN A 486 12.19 8.74 -3.40
CA GLN A 486 13.27 9.67 -3.69
C GLN A 486 14.65 9.04 -3.51
N ILE A 487 14.91 8.35 -2.38
CA ILE A 487 16.20 7.65 -2.15
C ILE A 487 16.47 6.63 -3.26
N MET A 488 15.45 5.95 -3.75
CA MET A 488 15.59 4.98 -4.83
C MET A 488 15.90 5.64 -6.18
N GLU A 489 15.26 6.77 -6.49
CA GLU A 489 15.55 7.55 -7.69
C GLU A 489 16.99 8.12 -7.62
N ASP A 490 17.39 8.60 -6.46
CA ASP A 490 18.73 9.15 -6.21
C ASP A 490 19.82 8.07 -6.31
N LEU A 491 19.54 6.84 -5.84
CA LEU A 491 20.44 5.69 -6.04
C LEU A 491 20.60 5.37 -7.53
N ARG A 492 19.52 5.37 -8.30
CA ARG A 492 19.54 5.18 -9.76
C ARG A 492 20.30 6.28 -10.46
N ALA A 493 20.06 7.53 -10.08
CA ALA A 493 20.75 8.70 -10.63
C ALA A 493 22.22 8.76 -10.26
N GLY A 494 22.69 7.93 -9.30
CA GLY A 494 24.07 7.91 -8.84
C GLY A 494 24.39 8.98 -7.79
N VAL A 495 23.37 9.66 -7.25
CA VAL A 495 23.55 10.56 -6.10
C VAL A 495 24.01 9.75 -4.89
N TYR A 496 23.42 8.57 -4.68
CA TYR A 496 23.94 7.60 -3.73
C TYR A 496 24.63 6.43 -4.44
N GLN A 497 25.70 5.95 -3.86
CA GLN A 497 26.49 4.82 -4.34
C GLN A 497 26.15 3.54 -3.58
N VAL A 498 25.76 3.71 -2.30
CA VAL A 498 25.42 2.61 -1.40
C VAL A 498 24.07 2.86 -0.77
N LEU A 499 23.25 1.81 -0.70
CA LEU A 499 22.01 1.80 0.05
C LEU A 499 22.07 0.73 1.13
N VAL A 500 21.92 1.14 2.39
CA VAL A 500 21.88 0.25 3.55
C VAL A 500 20.43 0.05 4.00
N GLY A 501 20.03 -1.18 4.29
CA GLY A 501 18.66 -1.41 4.75
C GLY A 501 18.49 -2.68 5.59
N VAL A 502 17.40 -2.72 6.38
CA VAL A 502 17.10 -3.88 7.23
C VAL A 502 16.24 -4.89 6.47
N ASN A 503 15.03 -4.54 6.11
CA ASN A 503 14.05 -5.46 5.52
C ASN A 503 13.44 -4.97 4.21
N LEU A 504 13.69 -3.73 3.84
CA LEU A 504 12.98 -3.02 2.76
C LEU A 504 13.46 -3.38 1.36
N LEU A 505 14.49 -4.19 1.28
CA LEU A 505 15.05 -4.66 0.01
C LEU A 505 14.29 -5.87 -0.57
N ARG A 506 13.20 -6.30 0.08
CA ARG A 506 12.44 -7.50 -0.30
C ARG A 506 11.54 -7.30 -1.51
N GLU A 507 10.94 -6.10 -1.69
CA GLU A 507 9.76 -5.95 -2.55
C GLU A 507 9.84 -4.75 -3.49
N GLY A 508 9.42 -4.96 -4.74
CA GLY A 508 9.11 -3.89 -5.70
C GLY A 508 10.28 -3.06 -6.24
N LEU A 509 11.52 -3.37 -5.85
CA LEU A 509 12.68 -2.60 -6.27
C LEU A 509 13.30 -3.17 -7.54
N ASP A 510 13.20 -2.43 -8.62
CA ASP A 510 13.85 -2.72 -9.88
C ASP A 510 15.07 -1.83 -10.06
N LEU A 511 16.25 -2.35 -9.71
CA LEU A 511 17.52 -1.63 -9.69
C LEU A 511 18.56 -2.34 -10.56
N PRO A 512 18.53 -2.14 -11.87
CA PRO A 512 19.52 -2.75 -12.76
C PRO A 512 20.95 -2.22 -12.54
N GLU A 513 21.10 -1.09 -11.85
CA GLU A 513 22.38 -0.47 -11.53
C GLU A 513 23.13 -1.18 -10.38
N VAL A 514 22.43 -2.01 -9.61
CA VAL A 514 23.00 -2.73 -8.46
C VAL A 514 23.79 -3.94 -8.95
N ALA A 515 25.10 -3.92 -8.74
CA ALA A 515 25.99 -5.03 -9.03
C ALA A 515 26.42 -5.81 -7.78
N LEU A 516 26.53 -5.16 -6.63
CA LEU A 516 26.89 -5.82 -5.38
C LEU A 516 25.73 -5.85 -4.40
N VAL A 517 25.45 -7.03 -3.86
CA VAL A 517 24.56 -7.22 -2.71
C VAL A 517 25.37 -7.84 -1.58
N ALA A 518 25.47 -7.16 -0.45
CA ALA A 518 26.15 -7.63 0.75
C ALA A 518 25.13 -7.95 1.85
N ILE A 519 25.24 -9.15 2.43
CA ILE A 519 24.38 -9.62 3.51
C ILE A 519 25.25 -9.80 4.75
N LEU A 520 25.20 -8.85 5.69
CA LEU A 520 25.88 -8.93 6.95
C LEU A 520 25.15 -9.90 7.90
N ASP A 521 25.91 -10.58 8.78
CA ASP A 521 25.36 -11.55 9.72
C ASP A 521 24.42 -12.59 9.06
N ALA A 522 24.82 -13.15 7.93
CA ALA A 522 24.00 -14.08 7.16
C ALA A 522 23.72 -15.40 7.91
N ASP A 523 24.55 -15.76 8.89
CA ASP A 523 24.41 -16.95 9.74
C ASP A 523 23.50 -16.75 10.96
N LYS A 524 22.96 -15.56 11.19
CA LYS A 524 22.00 -15.29 12.26
C LYS A 524 20.59 -15.67 11.81
N GLU A 525 20.26 -16.96 11.88
CA GLU A 525 18.95 -17.47 11.46
C GLU A 525 17.80 -16.72 12.14
N GLY A 526 16.78 -16.38 11.37
CA GLY A 526 15.61 -15.64 11.79
C GLY A 526 14.84 -15.12 10.58
N PHE A 527 13.76 -14.40 10.82
CA PHE A 527 12.87 -13.86 9.78
C PHE A 527 13.56 -13.02 8.68
N LEU A 528 14.70 -12.36 9.00
CA LEU A 528 15.48 -11.57 8.04
C LEU A 528 16.57 -12.38 7.31
N ARG A 529 16.84 -13.59 7.75
CA ARG A 529 17.91 -14.48 7.23
C ARG A 529 17.37 -15.89 6.94
N ASP A 530 16.08 -16.00 6.67
CA ASP A 530 15.51 -17.23 6.14
C ASP A 530 15.84 -17.40 4.66
N ARG A 531 15.62 -18.60 4.12
CA ARG A 531 15.84 -18.92 2.70
C ARG A 531 15.18 -17.91 1.77
N ARG A 532 13.94 -17.53 2.06
CA ARG A 532 13.13 -16.64 1.22
C ARG A 532 13.73 -15.24 1.15
N SER A 533 14.01 -14.66 2.32
CA SER A 533 14.61 -13.33 2.44
C SER A 533 15.94 -13.23 1.72
N MET A 534 16.81 -14.22 1.93
CA MET A 534 18.14 -14.24 1.30
C MET A 534 18.04 -14.43 -0.22
N THR A 535 17.15 -15.32 -0.70
CA THR A 535 16.94 -15.52 -2.15
C THR A 535 16.43 -14.25 -2.83
N GLN A 536 15.51 -13.53 -2.22
CA GLN A 536 14.97 -12.28 -2.75
C GLN A 536 16.01 -11.16 -2.74
N THR A 537 16.79 -11.06 -1.66
CA THR A 537 17.86 -10.08 -1.54
C THR A 537 18.96 -10.34 -2.58
N ALA A 538 19.40 -11.59 -2.72
CA ALA A 538 20.36 -12.00 -3.73
C ALA A 538 19.85 -11.69 -5.15
N GLY A 539 18.58 -11.92 -5.41
CA GLY A 539 17.93 -11.65 -6.70
C GLY A 539 17.97 -10.17 -7.12
N ARG A 540 18.28 -9.23 -6.23
CA ARG A 540 18.41 -7.80 -6.59
C ARG A 540 19.61 -7.54 -7.50
N ALA A 541 20.69 -8.28 -7.35
CA ALA A 541 21.84 -8.20 -8.26
C ALA A 541 21.64 -8.95 -9.59
N ALA A 542 20.57 -9.71 -9.76
CA ALA A 542 20.34 -10.55 -10.94
C ALA A 542 19.98 -9.76 -12.23
N ARG A 543 19.85 -8.44 -12.16
CA ARG A 543 19.61 -7.55 -13.31
C ARG A 543 20.83 -6.87 -13.85
N ASN A 544 21.96 -7.02 -13.17
CA ASN A 544 23.27 -6.50 -13.58
C ASN A 544 24.11 -7.66 -14.16
N VAL A 545 24.81 -7.40 -15.26
CA VAL A 545 25.71 -8.39 -15.88
C VAL A 545 26.84 -8.79 -14.94
N ASN A 546 27.32 -7.82 -14.11
CA ASN A 546 28.36 -8.02 -13.11
C ASN A 546 27.80 -8.34 -11.73
N GLY A 547 26.52 -8.71 -11.65
CA GLY A 547 25.83 -8.98 -10.40
C GLY A 547 26.51 -10.05 -9.56
N ARG A 548 26.80 -9.75 -8.28
CA ARG A 548 27.40 -10.66 -7.30
C ARG A 548 26.81 -10.46 -5.91
N VAL A 549 26.89 -11.50 -5.09
CA VAL A 549 26.38 -11.48 -3.70
C VAL A 549 27.47 -11.96 -2.76
N ILE A 550 27.69 -11.23 -1.68
CA ILE A 550 28.58 -11.63 -0.60
C ILE A 550 27.75 -11.82 0.67
N MET A 551 27.85 -13.02 1.26
CA MET A 551 27.27 -13.35 2.56
C MET A 551 28.37 -13.40 3.60
N TYR A 552 28.36 -12.49 4.55
CA TYR A 552 29.29 -12.48 5.68
C TYR A 552 28.75 -13.39 6.78
N ALA A 553 29.47 -14.49 7.04
CA ALA A 553 29.02 -15.52 7.98
C ALA A 553 30.18 -16.38 8.46
N LYS A 554 30.20 -16.72 9.76
CA LYS A 554 31.16 -17.67 10.35
C LYS A 554 30.86 -19.13 10.08
N LYS A 555 29.60 -19.43 9.73
CA LYS A 555 29.12 -20.79 9.40
C LYS A 555 28.01 -20.73 8.35
N ILE A 556 27.98 -21.69 7.48
CA ILE A 556 26.89 -21.85 6.52
C ILE A 556 25.71 -22.50 7.24
N THR A 557 24.57 -21.79 7.30
CA THR A 557 23.33 -22.30 7.86
C THR A 557 22.52 -23.07 6.80
N ARG A 558 21.47 -23.79 7.26
CA ARG A 558 20.56 -24.49 6.33
C ARG A 558 19.90 -23.53 5.33
N SER A 559 19.47 -22.37 5.82
CA SER A 559 18.81 -21.34 4.99
C SER A 559 19.77 -20.78 3.94
N MET A 560 21.04 -20.54 4.30
CA MET A 560 22.08 -20.11 3.35
C MET A 560 22.32 -21.19 2.29
N GLN A 561 22.50 -22.46 2.70
CA GLN A 561 22.76 -23.57 1.77
C GLN A 561 21.63 -23.71 0.75
N LEU A 562 20.36 -23.70 1.19
CA LEU A 562 19.21 -23.76 0.30
C LEU A 562 19.16 -22.58 -0.67
N THR A 563 19.56 -21.39 -0.25
CA THR A 563 19.64 -20.21 -1.10
C THR A 563 20.71 -20.35 -2.17
N ILE A 564 21.88 -20.83 -1.78
CA ILE A 564 23.04 -21.06 -2.66
C ILE A 564 22.68 -22.12 -3.71
N ASP A 565 22.15 -23.24 -3.26
CA ASP A 565 21.77 -24.37 -4.15
C ASP A 565 20.73 -23.95 -5.19
N GLU A 566 19.69 -23.24 -4.76
CA GLU A 566 18.66 -22.76 -5.66
C GLU A 566 19.18 -21.70 -6.65
N THR A 567 20.03 -20.78 -6.19
CA THR A 567 20.64 -19.78 -7.07
C THR A 567 21.55 -20.43 -8.11
N ASN A 568 22.34 -21.44 -7.70
CA ASN A 568 23.20 -22.21 -8.62
C ASN A 568 22.36 -23.03 -9.63
N ARG A 569 21.27 -23.66 -9.20
CA ARG A 569 20.34 -24.37 -10.09
C ARG A 569 19.80 -23.43 -11.19
N ARG A 570 19.32 -22.27 -10.79
CA ARG A 570 18.77 -21.24 -11.71
C ARG A 570 19.85 -20.73 -12.65
N ARG A 571 21.03 -20.44 -12.13
CA ARG A 571 22.19 -19.98 -12.91
C ARG A 571 22.58 -21.01 -13.96
N LEU A 572 22.67 -22.30 -13.61
CA LEU A 572 23.03 -23.37 -14.53
C LEU A 572 21.97 -23.54 -15.63
N LYS A 573 20.68 -23.53 -15.28
CA LYS A 573 19.57 -23.59 -16.25
C LYS A 573 19.67 -22.46 -17.27
N GLN A 574 19.90 -21.22 -16.82
CA GLN A 574 20.06 -20.06 -17.69
C GLN A 574 21.30 -20.16 -18.57
N MET A 575 22.45 -20.59 -18.02
CA MET A 575 23.70 -20.78 -18.79
C MET A 575 23.52 -21.78 -19.93
N ASN A 576 22.90 -22.93 -19.66
CA ASN A 576 22.62 -23.95 -20.66
C ASN A 576 21.70 -23.40 -21.76
N TYR A 577 20.63 -22.69 -21.37
CA TYR A 577 19.72 -22.07 -22.34
C TYR A 577 20.45 -21.03 -23.21
N ASN A 578 21.28 -20.18 -22.62
CA ASN A 578 22.05 -19.19 -23.35
C ASN A 578 23.01 -19.85 -24.38
N ALA A 579 23.69 -20.89 -23.95
CA ALA A 579 24.60 -21.65 -24.83
C ALA A 579 23.87 -22.31 -26.00
N GLU A 580 22.70 -22.92 -25.74
CA GLU A 580 21.89 -23.58 -26.75
C GLU A 580 21.33 -22.62 -27.81
N HIS A 581 20.94 -21.41 -27.37
CA HIS A 581 20.30 -20.40 -28.22
C HIS A 581 21.25 -19.28 -28.67
N GLY A 582 22.53 -19.32 -28.32
CA GLY A 582 23.55 -18.34 -28.71
C GLY A 582 23.27 -16.96 -28.11
N ILE A 583 22.66 -16.88 -26.91
CA ILE A 583 22.28 -15.62 -26.25
C ILE A 583 23.46 -15.09 -25.44
N THR A 584 23.83 -13.84 -25.69
CA THR A 584 24.79 -13.10 -24.85
C THR A 584 24.01 -12.29 -23.82
N PRO A 585 24.31 -12.41 -22.52
CA PRO A 585 23.66 -11.63 -21.47
C PRO A 585 23.74 -10.12 -21.74
N THR A 586 22.59 -9.44 -21.72
CA THR A 586 22.52 -8.00 -21.95
C THR A 586 21.76 -7.31 -20.83
N GLN A 587 22.34 -6.20 -20.33
CA GLN A 587 21.68 -5.39 -19.30
C GLN A 587 20.56 -4.55 -19.90
N VAL A 588 19.39 -4.57 -19.26
CA VAL A 588 18.26 -3.70 -19.65
C VAL A 588 18.53 -2.29 -19.17
N LYS A 589 18.70 -1.35 -20.10
CA LYS A 589 18.67 0.08 -19.78
C LYS A 589 17.22 0.55 -19.79
N LYS A 590 16.68 0.86 -18.62
CA LYS A 590 15.39 1.56 -18.55
C LYS A 590 15.60 3.04 -18.90
N ASN A 591 14.77 3.56 -19.80
CA ASN A 591 14.68 5.02 -19.99
C ASN A 591 14.24 5.66 -18.66
N SER A 592 15.01 6.61 -18.17
CA SER A 592 14.84 7.31 -16.88
C SER A 592 13.66 8.31 -16.89
N ALA A 593 12.52 7.97 -17.50
CA ALA A 593 11.33 8.79 -17.31
C ALA A 593 10.83 8.58 -15.86
N PRO A 594 10.71 9.65 -15.05
CA PRO A 594 10.20 9.53 -13.69
C PRO A 594 8.80 8.92 -13.75
N SER A 595 8.50 8.03 -12.79
CA SER A 595 7.15 7.47 -12.65
C SER A 595 6.15 8.60 -12.40
N GLN A 596 4.90 8.46 -12.83
CA GLN A 596 3.85 9.46 -12.53
C GLN A 596 3.74 9.76 -11.02
N LEU A 597 3.98 8.78 -10.16
CA LEU A 597 4.08 8.96 -8.71
C LEU A 597 5.33 9.73 -8.28
N GLY A 598 6.45 9.59 -8.98
CA GLY A 598 7.66 10.38 -8.75
C GLY A 598 7.48 11.84 -9.19
N GLN A 599 6.71 12.11 -10.23
CA GLN A 599 6.35 13.46 -10.65
C GLN A 599 5.42 14.14 -9.64
N LEU A 600 4.37 13.45 -9.17
CA LEU A 600 3.48 13.93 -8.11
C LEU A 600 4.23 14.18 -6.79
N GLY A 601 5.24 13.35 -6.47
CA GLY A 601 6.12 13.54 -5.31
C GLY A 601 7.00 14.78 -5.44
N LYS A 602 7.55 15.07 -6.63
CA LYS A 602 8.36 16.27 -6.91
C LYS A 602 7.53 17.54 -6.88
N GLU A 603 6.38 17.55 -7.52
CA GLU A 603 5.45 18.69 -7.51
C GLU A 603 4.98 19.04 -6.09
N ARG A 604 4.75 18.03 -5.24
CA ARG A 604 4.42 18.27 -3.82
C ARG A 604 5.62 18.73 -2.99
N ALA A 605 6.80 18.19 -3.23
CA ALA A 605 8.03 18.65 -2.54
C ALA A 605 8.38 20.09 -2.90
N GLU A 606 8.17 20.48 -4.14
CA GLU A 606 8.33 21.87 -4.61
C GLU A 606 7.23 22.79 -4.04
N ALA A 607 5.98 22.33 -3.94
CA ALA A 607 4.89 23.07 -3.30
C ALA A 607 5.04 23.23 -1.77
N GLN A 608 5.68 22.27 -1.09
CA GLN A 608 5.94 22.32 0.35
C GLN A 608 7.19 23.13 0.73
N GLN A 609 8.07 23.48 -0.21
CA GLN A 609 9.21 24.38 0.02
C GLN A 609 8.81 25.85 0.23
N VAL A 610 7.52 26.20 0.16
CA VAL A 610 7.01 27.58 0.35
C VAL A 610 6.69 27.90 1.82
N GLU A 611 6.67 26.91 2.75
CA GLU A 611 6.54 27.19 4.19
C GLU A 611 7.60 26.44 5.02
N PRO A 612 8.44 27.14 5.80
CA PRO A 612 9.39 26.50 6.70
C PRO A 612 8.68 25.98 7.95
N ARG A 613 8.37 24.68 8.01
CA ARG A 613 7.99 24.03 9.27
C ARG A 613 9.24 23.70 10.07
N HIS A 614 9.42 24.41 11.17
CA HIS A 614 10.41 24.12 12.20
C HIS A 614 10.17 22.74 12.84
N GLY A 615 11.22 21.95 12.90
CA GLY A 615 11.40 20.88 13.88
C GLY A 615 11.40 19.47 13.32
N LEU A 616 12.49 19.09 12.64
CA LEU A 616 13.10 17.77 12.75
C LEU A 616 14.52 17.86 12.19
N SER A 617 15.45 17.40 13.00
CA SER A 617 16.90 17.50 12.92
C SER A 617 17.50 17.38 11.51
N ASN A 618 18.25 18.41 11.15
CA ASN A 618 19.22 18.48 10.05
C ASN A 618 20.30 17.41 10.20
N VAL A 619 20.19 16.30 9.45
CA VAL A 619 21.32 15.39 9.24
C VAL A 619 21.54 15.07 7.75
N THR A 620 20.68 15.50 6.84
CA THR A 620 20.71 15.00 5.46
C THR A 620 21.21 16.01 4.40
N TYR A 621 21.65 17.22 4.73
CA TYR A 621 22.00 18.24 3.71
C TYR A 621 23.38 18.91 3.89
N ALA A 622 24.38 18.25 4.48
CA ALA A 622 25.69 18.86 4.72
C ALA A 622 26.78 18.53 3.68
N ALA A 623 26.49 17.80 2.61
CA ALA A 623 27.53 17.34 1.67
C ALA A 623 27.63 18.10 0.34
N ALA A 624 26.80 19.11 0.06
CA ALA A 624 26.77 19.76 -1.25
C ALA A 624 27.33 21.20 -1.32
N HIS A 625 27.58 21.92 -0.22
CA HIS A 625 28.13 23.28 -0.27
C HIS A 625 29.10 23.58 0.88
N ALA A 626 30.34 23.14 0.74
CA ALA A 626 31.46 23.67 1.48
C ALA A 626 32.08 24.80 0.63
N ASN A 627 31.62 26.04 0.82
CA ASN A 627 32.43 27.26 0.65
C ASN A 627 31.56 28.51 0.84
N SER A 628 31.65 29.12 2.00
CA SER A 628 31.83 30.56 2.29
C SER A 628 31.41 30.91 3.72
N PRO A 629 32.02 31.94 4.33
CA PRO A 629 32.15 32.01 5.80
C PRO A 629 31.14 32.92 6.51
N SER A 630 30.95 32.49 7.74
CA SER A 630 30.54 33.26 8.96
C SER A 630 29.86 34.63 8.85
N ARG A 631 28.70 34.74 9.51
CA ARG A 631 28.38 35.88 10.40
C ARG A 631 27.44 35.48 11.53
N VAL A 632 27.88 35.85 12.72
CA VAL A 632 27.19 35.77 14.03
C VAL A 632 26.13 36.86 14.14
N ALA A 633 24.96 36.54 14.70
CA ALA A 633 24.24 37.44 15.65
C ALA A 633 22.92 36.78 16.12
N GLU A 634 22.90 36.45 17.38
CA GLU A 634 21.95 36.89 18.43
C GLU A 634 20.48 36.42 18.39
N SER A 635 20.15 35.70 19.47
CA SER A 635 18.80 35.41 20.03
C SER A 635 18.06 36.69 20.47
N PRO A 636 16.82 36.70 21.01
CA PRO A 636 15.98 35.62 21.52
C PRO A 636 14.47 35.79 21.31
N ALA A 637 13.67 34.74 21.52
CA ALA A 637 12.38 34.88 22.22
C ALA A 637 11.83 33.50 22.68
N THR A 638 11.72 33.39 23.93
CA THR A 638 11.10 32.35 24.75
C THR A 638 9.65 32.08 24.42
N TYR A 639 9.32 30.81 24.22
CA TYR A 639 8.00 30.26 24.54
C TYR A 639 8.16 29.07 25.47
N GLY A 640 7.58 29.19 26.67
CA GLY A 640 7.68 28.18 27.70
C GLY A 640 6.91 26.93 27.37
N THR A 641 7.58 25.80 27.36
CA THR A 641 6.98 24.49 27.49
C THR A 641 6.77 24.18 28.95
N ALA A 642 5.52 23.87 29.32
CA ALA A 642 5.20 23.37 30.65
C ALA A 642 6.01 22.07 30.91
N ARG A 643 7.04 22.19 31.72
CA ARG A 643 7.74 21.03 32.29
C ARG A 643 6.83 20.40 33.32
N ASN A 644 6.58 19.10 33.15
CA ASN A 644 5.83 18.30 34.11
C ASN A 644 6.43 18.40 35.51
N ALA A 645 5.60 18.69 36.49
CA ALA A 645 5.95 18.82 37.90
C ALA A 645 6.61 17.56 38.52
N SER A 646 6.60 16.45 37.81
CA SER A 646 7.28 15.20 38.19
C SER A 646 8.79 15.19 37.89
N GLN A 647 9.28 15.97 36.91
CA GLN A 647 10.71 16.08 36.63
C GLN A 647 11.42 17.02 37.62
N GLU A 648 10.75 18.09 38.05
CA GLU A 648 11.32 18.97 39.09
C GLU A 648 11.46 18.28 40.46
N LYS A 649 10.49 17.42 40.84
CA LYS A 649 10.58 16.65 42.09
C LYS A 649 11.65 15.52 42.04
N ALA A 650 11.99 15.01 40.86
CA ALA A 650 13.06 14.03 40.71
C ALA A 650 14.46 14.68 40.74
N ALA A 651 14.60 15.87 40.16
CA ALA A 651 15.82 16.65 40.20
C ALA A 651 16.14 17.16 41.62
N GLU A 652 15.12 17.62 42.37
CA GLU A 652 15.27 18.09 43.76
C GLU A 652 15.66 16.99 44.76
N LYS A 653 15.28 15.70 44.50
CA LYS A 653 15.69 14.56 45.30
C LYS A 653 17.10 14.03 44.96
N ALA A 654 17.62 14.34 43.82
CA ALA A 654 18.91 13.82 43.33
C ALA A 654 20.12 14.59 43.88
N GLU A 655 19.95 15.87 44.27
CA GLU A 655 21.03 16.70 44.80
C GLU A 655 21.55 16.27 46.19
N THR A 656 20.89 15.34 46.87
CA THR A 656 21.24 14.92 48.24
C THR A 656 21.90 13.55 48.37
N LEU A 657 22.12 12.83 47.25
CA LEU A 657 22.70 11.48 47.31
C LEU A 657 24.23 11.50 47.23
N THR A 658 24.88 10.75 48.12
CA THR A 658 26.33 10.47 48.02
C THR A 658 26.64 9.66 46.76
N ALA A 659 27.90 9.74 46.24
CA ALA A 659 28.30 9.01 45.04
C ALA A 659 28.05 7.49 45.14
N GLU A 660 28.28 6.90 46.29
CA GLU A 660 28.00 5.47 46.54
C GLU A 660 26.50 5.14 46.56
N ALA A 661 25.69 5.99 47.20
CA ALA A 661 24.23 5.82 47.21
C ALA A 661 23.61 6.00 45.81
N ARG A 662 24.17 6.89 44.99
CA ARG A 662 23.78 7.11 43.60
C ARG A 662 24.09 5.89 42.73
N ALA A 663 25.30 5.33 42.84
CA ALA A 663 25.70 4.13 42.13
C ALA A 663 24.81 2.92 42.49
N ALA A 664 24.51 2.75 43.77
CA ALA A 664 23.59 1.69 44.24
C ALA A 664 22.16 1.89 43.68
N ARG A 665 21.69 3.14 43.59
CA ARG A 665 20.38 3.46 43.02
C ARG A 665 20.32 3.19 41.53
N ILE A 666 21.37 3.53 40.77
CA ILE A 666 21.48 3.24 39.33
C ILE A 666 21.41 1.72 39.08
N GLU A 667 22.11 0.91 39.88
CA GLU A 667 22.09 -0.57 39.71
C GLU A 667 20.71 -1.16 40.06
N THR A 668 20.03 -0.59 41.06
CA THR A 668 18.67 -0.98 41.43
C THR A 668 17.68 -0.66 40.28
N LEU A 669 17.78 0.53 39.70
CA LEU A 669 16.95 0.97 38.55
C LEU A 669 17.25 0.12 37.31
N ARG A 670 18.50 -0.22 37.06
CA ARG A 670 18.91 -1.10 35.95
C ARG A 670 18.30 -2.50 36.08
N THR A 671 18.30 -3.05 37.28
CA THR A 671 17.71 -4.36 37.56
C THR A 671 16.18 -4.33 37.42
N ALA A 672 15.52 -3.27 37.94
CA ALA A 672 14.09 -3.09 37.81
C ALA A 672 13.65 -2.87 36.33
N MET A 673 14.42 -2.09 35.57
CA MET A 673 14.20 -1.87 34.14
C MET A 673 14.25 -3.18 33.33
N LYS A 674 15.29 -4.03 33.59
CA LYS A 674 15.40 -5.35 32.95
C LYS A 674 14.20 -6.23 33.27
N ARG A 675 13.77 -6.24 34.53
CA ARG A 675 12.61 -7.04 34.97
C ARG A 675 11.29 -6.56 34.35
N ALA A 676 11.11 -5.24 34.21
CA ALA A 676 9.95 -4.68 33.52
C ALA A 676 9.97 -5.04 32.02
N ALA A 677 11.14 -5.00 31.37
CA ALA A 677 11.31 -5.39 29.98
C ALA A 677 11.04 -6.90 29.75
N GLU A 678 11.48 -7.77 30.66
CA GLU A 678 11.17 -9.22 30.63
C GLU A 678 9.67 -9.51 30.78
N GLN A 679 8.94 -8.66 31.51
CA GLN A 679 7.49 -8.71 31.66
C GLN A 679 6.71 -8.03 30.54
N LEU A 680 7.40 -7.54 29.50
CA LEU A 680 6.85 -6.78 28.36
C LEU A 680 6.18 -5.45 28.76
N ASP A 681 6.46 -4.94 29.96
CA ASP A 681 6.03 -3.61 30.42
C ASP A 681 7.04 -2.54 30.00
N PHE A 682 6.99 -2.21 28.72
CA PHE A 682 7.92 -1.26 28.08
C PHE A 682 7.74 0.18 28.58
N VAL A 683 6.56 0.53 29.11
CA VAL A 683 6.30 1.89 29.64
C VAL A 683 7.05 2.08 30.97
N THR A 684 6.91 1.12 31.89
CA THR A 684 7.66 1.13 33.15
C THR A 684 9.17 1.01 32.90
N ALA A 685 9.60 0.18 31.95
CA ALA A 685 11.00 0.05 31.56
C ALA A 685 11.58 1.39 31.05
N ALA A 686 10.83 2.14 30.23
CA ALA A 686 11.24 3.45 29.72
C ALA A 686 11.35 4.51 30.83
N GLN A 687 10.40 4.55 31.76
CA GLN A 687 10.43 5.47 32.91
C GLN A 687 11.65 5.22 33.80
N LEU A 688 11.91 3.93 34.13
CA LEU A 688 13.07 3.54 34.93
C LEU A 688 14.40 3.83 34.25
N ARG A 689 14.45 3.70 32.91
CA ARG A 689 15.61 4.11 32.10
C ARG A 689 15.85 5.61 32.20
N ASP A 690 14.80 6.42 32.04
CA ASP A 690 14.93 7.87 32.05
C ASP A 690 15.35 8.39 33.44
N GLU A 691 14.85 7.76 34.54
CA GLU A 691 15.32 8.02 35.89
C GLU A 691 16.79 7.62 36.09
N MET A 692 17.20 6.48 35.56
CA MET A 692 18.59 6.01 35.58
C MET A 692 19.53 6.98 34.83
N LEU A 693 19.17 7.38 33.61
CA LEU A 693 19.97 8.31 32.80
C LEU A 693 20.07 9.71 33.45
N ALA A 694 19.02 10.18 34.11
CA ALA A 694 19.07 11.43 34.86
C ALA A 694 20.06 11.38 36.02
N LEU A 695 20.20 10.24 36.69
CA LEU A 695 21.20 10.03 37.76
C LEU A 695 22.61 9.84 37.22
N GLU A 696 22.79 9.19 36.06
CA GLU A 696 24.08 9.04 35.36
C GLU A 696 24.60 10.39 34.85
N ALA A 697 23.72 11.27 34.34
CA ALA A 697 24.12 12.61 33.86
C ALA A 697 24.59 13.55 34.96
N GLN A 698 24.39 13.21 36.24
CA GLN A 698 24.84 13.97 37.42
C GLN A 698 26.15 13.41 38.01
N SER A 699 26.72 12.39 37.41
CA SER A 699 28.02 11.83 37.76
C SER A 699 29.16 12.49 36.97
#